data_16daad05d36ef5b317fd5b1c44cc40ec
#
_entry.id   16daad05d36ef5b317fd5b1c44cc40ec
#
_cell.length_a   1.000
_cell.length_b   1.000
_cell.length_c   1.000
_cell.angle_alpha   90.00
_cell.angle_beta   90.00
_cell.angle_gamma   90.00
#
_symmetry.space_group_name_H-M   'P 1'
#
loop_
_entity.id
_entity.type
_entity.pdbx_description
1 polymer ?
#
loop_
_entity_poly.entity_id
_entity_poly.type
_entity_poly.pdbx_seq_one_letter_code
_entity_poly.pdbx_strand_id
1 'polypeptide(L)'
;MSDVKLEQAQYLDKNQYRKLLPGTHLEYFDACEAVEAISPGSYKTLPYTSRVLAEQLVRRCDPETLEDSLKQIIERKSDLDFPWYPARVVCHDILGQTALVDLAGLRDAIADQGGDPAKVNPVVETQLIVDHSLAVEHAGFDSEAFDKNRAIEERRNEDRFHFIEWCKTAFKNVSVIPAGNGIMHQINLEKMSPVIQSKEGIAFPDTCVGTDSHTPHVDALGVIAIGVGGLEAETVMLGRPSMMRLPDIVGVKLTGQRQEGITATDIVLAITEFLRNERVVSSYLEFFGEGARALTIGDRATISNMTPEYGATAGMFYIDEQTIQYLKLTGREPEQVELVERYAKQTGLWADDLDSAQYERVLEFDLSKVERNLAGPSNPHRRLPTRELAEQGISQASWKEQHAKQYSEEQMPDGAVIIAAITSCTNTSNPRNVVAAALVAKKANQLGLVRKPWVKTSFAPGSKVAKLYLESAGLLPELEQLGFGIVGYACTTCNGMSGALDPAIQQEIIDRDLYSIAVLSGNRNFDGRIHPYAKQAFLASPPLVVAYALAGTIRFDIEKDSLGTDNNGKPIYLSDLWPSDAEIDAVVGEHVKPQQFQQIYVKMFQPDEGQVTTEPLYDWRPQSTYIRRPPYWEGALAGERSLSGMRPLAILGDNITTDHLSPSNAILASSAAGEYLTKMEVSEEDFNSYATHRGDHLTAQRATFANPKLFNEMVKDAGEVVQGSLARVEPEGQVTRMWEAIETYMNRKQPLIVVAGADYGQGSSRDWAAKGVRLAGVEVIVAEGFERIHRTNLVGMGVLPLQFKAGTNRNTLELDGTELYDVYGDIEAGSDLALVITRKNGEKLDVPVTCRLDTADEVNVYSAGGVLQRFAKDFLAQ
;
A
#
# COMPACT_ATOMS: atom_id res chain seq x y z
N MET A 1 45.22 -31.00 -34.51
CA MET A 1 44.01 -30.28 -34.95
C MET A 1 42.83 -31.19 -34.67
N SER A 2 42.21 -31.05 -33.52
CA SER A 2 40.99 -31.73 -33.18
C SER A 2 39.86 -30.65 -33.14
N ASP A 3 38.98 -30.73 -34.11
CA ASP A 3 37.77 -29.92 -34.22
C ASP A 3 36.87 -30.25 -33.01
N VAL A 4 36.92 -29.38 -31.98
CA VAL A 4 35.87 -29.33 -30.95
C VAL A 4 34.67 -28.65 -31.64
N LYS A 5 33.72 -29.45 -32.13
CA LYS A 5 32.37 -28.97 -32.42
C LYS A 5 31.79 -28.40 -31.13
N LEU A 6 31.68 -27.09 -31.07
CA LEU A 6 30.76 -26.43 -30.15
C LEU A 6 29.35 -26.97 -30.49
N GLU A 7 28.83 -27.86 -29.62
CA GLU A 7 27.40 -28.16 -29.64
C GLU A 7 26.67 -26.84 -29.42
N GLN A 8 25.93 -26.39 -30.46
CA GLN A 8 24.99 -25.28 -30.27
C GLN A 8 23.99 -25.73 -29.24
N ALA A 9 23.97 -25.08 -28.10
CA ALA A 9 22.96 -25.32 -27.08
C ALA A 9 21.58 -25.13 -27.72
N GLN A 10 20.78 -26.18 -27.68
CA GLN A 10 19.45 -26.19 -28.28
C GLN A 10 18.49 -25.61 -27.24
N TYR A 11 18.25 -24.29 -27.32
CA TYR A 11 17.29 -23.61 -26.42
C TYR A 11 15.86 -23.94 -26.81
N LEU A 12 14.93 -23.87 -25.82
CA LEU A 12 13.49 -24.02 -26.08
C LEU A 12 12.98 -22.90 -26.98
N ASP A 13 12.46 -23.27 -28.17
CA ASP A 13 11.81 -22.30 -29.05
C ASP A 13 10.37 -22.04 -28.56
N LYS A 14 10.15 -20.89 -27.94
CA LYS A 14 8.84 -20.48 -27.42
C LYS A 14 7.73 -20.42 -28.49
N ASN A 15 8.10 -20.21 -29.77
CA ASN A 15 7.12 -20.08 -30.85
C ASN A 15 6.37 -21.40 -31.11
N GLN A 16 6.93 -22.56 -30.75
CA GLN A 16 6.26 -23.85 -30.88
C GLN A 16 5.01 -23.95 -29.98
N TYR A 17 4.97 -23.18 -28.89
CA TYR A 17 3.86 -23.14 -27.94
C TYR A 17 2.81 -22.07 -28.27
N ARG A 18 3.02 -21.30 -29.35
CA ARG A 18 2.07 -20.28 -29.82
C ARG A 18 0.95 -20.94 -30.62
N LYS A 19 -0.29 -20.78 -30.19
CA LYS A 19 -1.49 -21.44 -30.73
C LYS A 19 -2.63 -20.48 -30.91
N LEU A 20 -3.54 -20.78 -31.85
CA LEU A 20 -4.79 -20.06 -32.00
C LEU A 20 -5.73 -20.40 -30.84
N LEU A 21 -6.28 -19.38 -30.16
CA LEU A 21 -7.31 -19.58 -29.13
C LEU A 21 -8.63 -19.99 -29.81
N PRO A 22 -9.15 -21.19 -29.50
CA PRO A 22 -10.33 -21.73 -30.20
C PRO A 22 -11.53 -20.76 -30.14
N GLY A 23 -12.16 -20.55 -31.29
CA GLY A 23 -13.33 -19.68 -31.43
C GLY A 23 -13.01 -18.19 -31.43
N THR A 24 -11.76 -17.79 -31.57
CA THR A 24 -11.31 -16.40 -31.70
C THR A 24 -10.33 -16.24 -32.87
N HIS A 25 -9.93 -15.01 -33.14
CA HIS A 25 -8.80 -14.70 -34.06
C HIS A 25 -7.48 -14.42 -33.30
N LEU A 26 -7.49 -14.61 -31.98
CA LEU A 26 -6.35 -14.37 -31.11
C LEU A 26 -5.49 -15.63 -30.94
N GLU A 27 -4.20 -15.43 -30.81
CA GLU A 27 -3.27 -16.49 -30.42
C GLU A 27 -2.94 -16.40 -28.93
N TYR A 28 -2.44 -17.48 -28.36
CA TYR A 28 -1.97 -17.55 -26.97
C TYR A 28 -0.75 -18.45 -26.87
N PHE A 29 0.00 -18.34 -25.79
CA PHE A 29 1.10 -19.24 -25.47
C PHE A 29 0.64 -20.35 -24.55
N ASP A 30 0.79 -21.59 -24.99
CA ASP A 30 0.36 -22.78 -24.27
C ASP A 30 1.39 -23.20 -23.21
N ALA A 31 1.27 -22.60 -22.01
CA ALA A 31 2.13 -22.93 -20.89
C ALA A 31 1.96 -24.37 -20.40
N CYS A 32 0.77 -24.95 -20.58
CA CYS A 32 0.53 -26.36 -20.25
C CYS A 32 1.43 -27.26 -21.05
N GLU A 33 1.46 -27.10 -22.37
CA GLU A 33 2.32 -27.92 -23.24
C GLU A 33 3.81 -27.69 -22.93
N ALA A 34 4.23 -26.46 -22.64
CA ALA A 34 5.62 -26.16 -22.30
C ALA A 34 6.07 -26.84 -21.00
N VAL A 35 5.22 -26.83 -19.96
CA VAL A 35 5.48 -27.52 -18.69
C VAL A 35 5.46 -29.02 -18.84
N GLU A 36 4.46 -29.57 -19.55
CA GLU A 36 4.31 -31.03 -19.80
C GLU A 36 5.46 -31.58 -20.67
N ALA A 37 6.07 -30.79 -21.54
CA ALA A 37 7.23 -31.18 -22.31
C ALA A 37 8.48 -31.38 -21.42
N ILE A 38 8.59 -30.64 -20.34
CA ILE A 38 9.69 -30.77 -19.35
C ILE A 38 9.39 -31.88 -18.35
N SER A 39 8.17 -31.91 -17.80
CA SER A 39 7.76 -32.86 -16.76
C SER A 39 6.31 -33.28 -16.94
N PRO A 40 6.09 -34.42 -17.60
CA PRO A 40 4.74 -34.93 -17.86
C PRO A 40 3.90 -35.10 -16.59
N GLY A 41 2.66 -34.60 -16.60
CA GLY A 41 1.71 -34.65 -15.49
C GLY A 41 1.89 -33.54 -14.44
N SER A 42 2.84 -32.64 -14.60
CA SER A 42 3.13 -31.58 -13.62
C SER A 42 2.16 -30.41 -13.68
N TYR A 43 1.70 -30.00 -14.87
CA TYR A 43 0.88 -28.79 -15.00
C TYR A 43 -0.39 -28.82 -14.15
N LYS A 44 -1.08 -29.94 -14.10
CA LYS A 44 -2.32 -30.07 -13.32
C LYS A 44 -2.14 -29.93 -11.80
N THR A 45 -0.90 -30.14 -11.31
CA THR A 45 -0.59 -30.00 -9.88
C THR A 45 -0.07 -28.60 -9.52
N LEU A 46 0.20 -27.77 -10.52
CA LEU A 46 0.63 -26.40 -10.29
C LEU A 46 -0.53 -25.55 -9.72
N PRO A 47 -0.25 -24.72 -8.70
CA PRO A 47 -1.16 -23.67 -8.26
C PRO A 47 -1.50 -22.70 -9.38
N TYR A 48 -2.59 -21.94 -9.20
CA TYR A 48 -3.04 -20.91 -10.14
C TYR A 48 -1.91 -19.92 -10.50
N THR A 49 -1.28 -19.36 -9.46
CA THR A 49 -0.17 -18.40 -9.61
C THR A 49 0.96 -18.98 -10.43
N SER A 50 1.35 -20.22 -10.18
CA SER A 50 2.40 -20.92 -10.95
C SER A 50 2.05 -21.06 -12.43
N ARG A 51 0.78 -21.33 -12.76
CA ARG A 51 0.30 -21.42 -14.16
C ARG A 51 0.40 -20.07 -14.89
N VAL A 52 0.02 -18.97 -14.21
CA VAL A 52 0.15 -17.61 -14.74
C VAL A 52 1.62 -17.23 -14.93
N LEU A 53 2.48 -17.55 -13.96
CA LEU A 53 3.93 -17.29 -14.05
C LEU A 53 4.58 -18.12 -15.17
N ALA A 54 4.17 -19.36 -15.37
CA ALA A 54 4.66 -20.19 -16.49
C ALA A 54 4.28 -19.59 -17.84
N GLU A 55 3.05 -19.06 -17.99
CA GLU A 55 2.61 -18.41 -19.23
C GLU A 55 3.51 -17.22 -19.57
N GLN A 56 3.73 -16.32 -18.60
CA GLN A 56 4.54 -15.13 -18.86
C GLN A 56 6.00 -15.45 -19.18
N LEU A 57 6.56 -16.53 -18.62
CA LEU A 57 7.89 -17.02 -19.00
C LEU A 57 7.92 -17.49 -20.45
N VAL A 58 6.98 -18.35 -20.85
CA VAL A 58 6.92 -18.84 -22.25
C VAL A 58 6.75 -17.68 -23.22
N ARG A 59 5.97 -16.67 -22.87
CA ARG A 59 5.74 -15.50 -23.72
C ARG A 59 6.90 -14.52 -23.76
N ARG A 60 7.57 -14.24 -22.63
CA ARG A 60 8.48 -13.10 -22.45
C ARG A 60 9.93 -13.45 -22.16
N CYS A 61 10.19 -14.59 -21.50
CA CYS A 61 11.55 -14.94 -21.07
C CYS A 61 12.51 -15.13 -22.24
N ASP A 62 13.77 -14.83 -21.99
CA ASP A 62 14.83 -15.09 -22.95
C ASP A 62 15.01 -16.61 -23.16
N PRO A 63 15.25 -17.06 -24.39
CA PRO A 63 15.37 -18.49 -24.69
C PRO A 63 16.43 -19.22 -23.84
N GLU A 64 17.51 -18.51 -23.48
CA GLU A 64 18.62 -19.07 -22.71
C GLU A 64 18.23 -19.44 -21.26
N THR A 65 17.27 -18.74 -20.67
CA THR A 65 16.85 -18.89 -19.27
C THR A 65 15.46 -19.52 -19.13
N LEU A 66 14.70 -19.68 -20.21
CA LEU A 66 13.31 -20.14 -20.18
C LEU A 66 13.17 -21.52 -19.53
N GLU A 67 13.97 -22.48 -19.95
CA GLU A 67 13.87 -23.87 -19.46
C GLU A 67 14.18 -23.95 -17.96
N ASP A 68 15.25 -23.26 -17.51
CA ASP A 68 15.63 -23.26 -16.10
C ASP A 68 14.60 -22.52 -15.24
N SER A 69 14.00 -21.44 -15.74
CA SER A 69 12.92 -20.72 -15.03
C SER A 69 11.64 -21.57 -14.93
N LEU A 70 11.29 -22.33 -15.97
CA LEU A 70 10.15 -23.29 -15.90
C LEU A 70 10.43 -24.43 -14.93
N LYS A 71 11.67 -24.94 -14.90
CA LYS A 71 12.08 -25.97 -13.91
C LYS A 71 11.95 -25.46 -12.49
N GLN A 72 12.28 -24.21 -12.20
CA GLN A 72 12.07 -23.63 -10.86
C GLN A 72 10.59 -23.72 -10.45
N ILE A 73 9.64 -23.38 -11.35
CA ILE A 73 8.21 -23.50 -11.07
C ILE A 73 7.82 -24.96 -10.79
N ILE A 74 8.27 -25.88 -11.63
CA ILE A 74 7.93 -27.32 -11.53
C ILE A 74 8.49 -27.93 -10.24
N GLU A 75 9.73 -27.64 -9.93
CA GLU A 75 10.46 -28.19 -8.79
C GLU A 75 10.27 -27.36 -7.50
N ARG A 76 9.59 -26.20 -7.60
CA ARG A 76 9.36 -25.25 -6.49
C ARG A 76 10.65 -24.80 -5.81
N LYS A 77 11.66 -24.48 -6.62
CA LYS A 77 12.95 -23.99 -6.16
C LYS A 77 12.96 -22.47 -6.12
N SER A 78 13.40 -21.92 -5.00
CA SER A 78 13.51 -20.47 -4.77
C SER A 78 14.96 -20.00 -4.59
N ASP A 79 15.93 -20.81 -5.00
CA ASP A 79 17.37 -20.56 -4.83
C ASP A 79 18.03 -19.77 -5.96
N LEU A 80 17.33 -19.61 -7.09
CA LEU A 80 17.79 -18.87 -8.26
C LEU A 80 16.93 -17.63 -8.51
N ASP A 81 17.49 -16.68 -9.22
CA ASP A 81 16.75 -15.50 -9.70
C ASP A 81 15.62 -15.91 -10.65
N PHE A 82 14.46 -15.34 -10.46
CA PHE A 82 13.27 -15.60 -11.24
C PHE A 82 12.79 -14.31 -11.90
N PRO A 83 12.70 -14.25 -13.25
CA PRO A 83 12.25 -13.05 -13.94
C PRO A 83 10.73 -12.97 -14.00
N TRP A 84 10.18 -11.83 -13.55
CA TRP A 84 8.76 -11.52 -13.66
C TRP A 84 8.55 -10.30 -14.55
N TYR A 85 7.63 -10.44 -15.54
CA TYR A 85 7.32 -9.42 -16.54
C TYR A 85 5.85 -8.94 -16.39
N PRO A 86 5.55 -8.01 -15.49
CA PRO A 86 4.21 -7.46 -15.36
C PRO A 86 3.72 -6.83 -16.67
N ALA A 87 2.43 -7.00 -16.97
CA ALA A 87 1.82 -6.47 -18.19
C ALA A 87 1.52 -4.96 -18.11
N ARG A 88 1.30 -4.44 -16.89
CA ARG A 88 0.96 -3.04 -16.63
C ARG A 88 1.63 -2.51 -15.37
N VAL A 89 1.77 -1.19 -15.32
CA VAL A 89 2.15 -0.45 -14.10
C VAL A 89 0.99 0.48 -13.75
N VAL A 90 0.48 0.38 -12.52
CA VAL A 90 -0.54 1.28 -11.99
C VAL A 90 0.04 2.12 -10.86
N CYS A 91 -0.19 3.42 -10.89
CA CYS A 91 0.42 4.35 -9.96
C CYS A 91 -0.63 5.28 -9.36
N HIS A 92 -0.58 5.49 -8.05
CA HIS A 92 -1.23 6.65 -7.46
C HIS A 92 -0.32 7.89 -7.57
N ASP A 93 -0.90 9.08 -7.42
CA ASP A 93 -0.20 10.34 -7.69
C ASP A 93 0.96 10.68 -6.74
N ILE A 94 1.05 10.08 -5.56
CA ILE A 94 2.14 10.38 -4.62
C ILE A 94 3.43 9.64 -5.01
N LEU A 95 3.40 8.31 -5.12
CA LEU A 95 4.59 7.53 -5.46
C LEU A 95 4.81 7.44 -6.97
N GLY A 96 3.74 7.41 -7.77
CA GLY A 96 3.84 7.42 -9.23
C GLY A 96 4.40 8.74 -9.75
N GLN A 97 3.96 9.86 -9.19
CA GLN A 97 4.56 11.15 -9.52
C GLN A 97 6.05 11.18 -9.15
N THR A 98 6.43 10.64 -7.98
CA THR A 98 7.83 10.57 -7.56
C THR A 98 8.67 9.75 -8.54
N ALA A 99 8.16 8.60 -9.00
CA ALA A 99 8.81 7.79 -10.03
C ALA A 99 8.96 8.56 -11.36
N LEU A 100 7.92 9.28 -11.77
CA LEU A 100 8.01 10.12 -12.98
C LEU A 100 8.98 11.31 -12.82
N VAL A 101 9.10 11.89 -11.60
CA VAL A 101 10.13 12.90 -11.29
C VAL A 101 11.53 12.31 -11.44
N ASP A 102 11.73 11.07 -10.98
CA ASP A 102 13.01 10.37 -11.15
C ASP A 102 13.32 10.12 -12.63
N LEU A 103 12.33 9.67 -13.43
CA LEU A 103 12.52 9.51 -14.89
C LEU A 103 12.78 10.85 -15.60
N ALA A 104 12.14 11.93 -15.18
CA ALA A 104 12.42 13.27 -15.71
C ALA A 104 13.86 13.72 -15.35
N GLY A 105 14.29 13.51 -14.10
CA GLY A 105 15.66 13.75 -13.67
C GLY A 105 16.69 12.88 -14.37
N LEU A 106 16.34 11.63 -14.69
CA LEU A 106 17.17 10.73 -15.50
C LEU A 106 17.36 11.28 -16.91
N ARG A 107 16.31 11.87 -17.53
CA ARG A 107 16.44 12.57 -18.81
C ARG A 107 17.45 13.70 -18.74
N ASP A 108 17.39 14.51 -17.69
CA ASP A 108 18.39 15.58 -17.48
C ASP A 108 19.82 15.02 -17.32
N ALA A 109 19.98 13.98 -16.51
CA ALA A 109 21.27 13.35 -16.27
C ALA A 109 21.90 12.77 -17.55
N ILE A 110 21.09 12.25 -18.46
CA ILE A 110 21.51 11.75 -19.75
C ILE A 110 21.87 12.91 -20.68
N ALA A 111 21.05 13.97 -20.72
CA ALA A 111 21.28 15.15 -21.53
C ALA A 111 22.56 15.90 -21.11
N ASP A 112 22.82 16.01 -19.81
CA ASP A 112 24.05 16.63 -19.25
C ASP A 112 25.34 15.91 -19.68
N GLN A 113 25.22 14.64 -20.04
CA GLN A 113 26.32 13.81 -20.56
C GLN A 113 26.30 13.67 -22.09
N GLY A 114 25.45 14.43 -22.78
CA GLY A 114 25.37 14.48 -24.24
C GLY A 114 24.58 13.31 -24.88
N GLY A 115 23.85 12.53 -24.06
CA GLY A 115 22.93 11.50 -24.54
C GLY A 115 21.57 12.07 -24.97
N ASP A 116 20.75 11.24 -25.61
CA ASP A 116 19.40 11.62 -26.04
C ASP A 116 18.37 11.36 -24.93
N PRO A 117 17.81 12.40 -24.27
CA PRO A 117 16.83 12.25 -23.20
C PRO A 117 15.51 11.63 -23.70
N ALA A 118 15.16 11.78 -24.98
CA ALA A 118 13.91 11.24 -25.54
C ALA A 118 13.89 9.70 -25.60
N LYS A 119 15.02 9.04 -25.39
CA LYS A 119 15.09 7.58 -25.26
C LYS A 119 14.46 7.05 -23.97
N VAL A 120 14.43 7.87 -22.89
CA VAL A 120 13.83 7.47 -21.62
C VAL A 120 12.31 7.60 -21.70
N ASN A 121 11.65 6.47 -21.87
CA ASN A 121 10.19 6.36 -21.89
C ASN A 121 9.72 5.04 -21.26
N PRO A 122 8.59 5.00 -20.59
CA PRO A 122 7.91 3.76 -20.27
C PRO A 122 7.62 2.96 -21.54
N VAL A 123 8.00 1.69 -21.55
CA VAL A 123 7.68 0.74 -22.63
C VAL A 123 6.52 -0.17 -22.25
N VAL A 124 6.21 -0.25 -20.95
CA VAL A 124 5.04 -0.91 -20.39
C VAL A 124 3.96 0.13 -20.15
N GLU A 125 2.70 -0.23 -20.40
CA GLU A 125 1.56 0.65 -20.10
C GLU A 125 1.59 1.09 -18.66
N THR A 126 1.63 2.40 -18.45
CA THR A 126 1.75 3.05 -17.15
C THR A 126 0.54 3.96 -16.94
N GLN A 127 -0.26 3.66 -15.93
CA GLN A 127 -1.50 4.36 -15.63
C GLN A 127 -1.36 5.07 -14.28
N LEU A 128 -1.46 6.40 -14.28
CA LEU A 128 -1.38 7.23 -13.08
C LEU A 128 -2.76 7.74 -12.72
N ILE A 129 -3.17 7.53 -11.47
CA ILE A 129 -4.43 7.97 -10.91
C ILE A 129 -4.17 8.99 -9.81
N VAL A 130 -4.79 10.16 -9.91
CA VAL A 130 -4.67 11.22 -8.89
C VAL A 130 -5.74 11.00 -7.83
N ASP A 131 -5.36 10.34 -6.73
CA ASP A 131 -6.30 9.89 -5.69
C ASP A 131 -5.79 10.07 -4.24
N HIS A 132 -4.57 10.61 -4.04
CA HIS A 132 -3.95 10.74 -2.72
C HIS A 132 -3.65 12.20 -2.32
N SER A 133 -4.19 13.18 -3.05
CA SER A 133 -3.90 14.61 -2.86
C SER A 133 -4.94 15.35 -2.02
N LEU A 134 -6.16 14.80 -1.89
CA LEU A 134 -7.29 15.47 -1.27
C LEU A 134 -7.28 15.34 0.24
N ALA A 135 -7.21 16.48 0.94
CA ALA A 135 -7.42 16.56 2.39
C ALA A 135 -8.90 16.89 2.69
N VAL A 136 -9.45 16.26 3.73
CA VAL A 136 -10.84 16.49 4.17
C VAL A 136 -10.89 17.72 5.06
N GLU A 137 -10.78 18.92 4.47
CA GLU A 137 -10.88 20.18 5.21
C GLU A 137 -12.36 20.49 5.55
N HIS A 138 -13.26 20.26 4.62
CA HIS A 138 -14.70 20.39 4.78
C HIS A 138 -15.38 19.03 4.86
N ALA A 139 -16.28 18.86 5.83
CA ALA A 139 -16.93 17.57 6.11
C ALA A 139 -18.26 17.76 6.88
N GLY A 140 -18.85 16.66 7.33
CA GLY A 140 -20.04 16.67 8.15
C GLY A 140 -21.28 17.08 7.36
N PHE A 141 -21.95 18.14 7.82
CA PHE A 141 -23.20 18.66 7.23
C PHE A 141 -22.97 19.71 6.14
N ASP A 142 -21.70 19.95 5.74
CA ASP A 142 -21.40 20.88 4.65
C ASP A 142 -21.76 20.24 3.31
N SER A 143 -22.86 20.67 2.72
CA SER A 143 -23.34 20.17 1.42
C SER A 143 -22.42 20.50 0.24
N GLU A 144 -21.50 21.47 0.41
CA GLU A 144 -20.51 21.88 -0.60
C GLU A 144 -19.11 21.32 -0.30
N ALA A 145 -18.99 20.39 0.67
CA ALA A 145 -17.72 19.85 1.11
C ALA A 145 -16.86 19.30 -0.05
N PHE A 146 -17.46 18.57 -0.97
CA PHE A 146 -16.78 18.03 -2.15
C PHE A 146 -16.12 19.14 -2.99
N ASP A 147 -16.89 20.15 -3.37
CA ASP A 147 -16.40 21.23 -4.26
C ASP A 147 -15.34 22.08 -3.55
N LYS A 148 -15.54 22.38 -2.26
CA LYS A 148 -14.56 23.12 -1.45
C LYS A 148 -13.25 22.36 -1.28
N ASN A 149 -13.31 21.06 -0.95
CA ASN A 149 -12.12 20.22 -0.84
C ASN A 149 -11.37 20.10 -2.16
N ARG A 150 -12.09 19.96 -3.28
CA ARG A 150 -11.50 19.94 -4.62
C ARG A 150 -10.79 21.26 -4.97
N ALA A 151 -11.41 22.39 -4.68
CA ALA A 151 -10.80 23.69 -4.92
C ALA A 151 -9.51 23.90 -4.11
N ILE A 152 -9.49 23.44 -2.85
CA ILE A 152 -8.29 23.46 -2.00
C ILE A 152 -7.22 22.51 -2.54
N GLU A 153 -7.61 21.31 -2.95
CA GLU A 153 -6.69 20.33 -3.56
C GLU A 153 -6.02 20.87 -4.81
N GLU A 154 -6.78 21.46 -5.74
CA GLU A 154 -6.26 22.06 -6.97
C GLU A 154 -5.28 23.19 -6.66
N ARG A 155 -5.64 24.09 -5.77
CA ARG A 155 -4.80 25.23 -5.39
C ARG A 155 -3.49 24.79 -4.73
N ARG A 156 -3.57 23.86 -3.76
CA ARG A 156 -2.39 23.37 -3.02
C ARG A 156 -1.44 22.55 -3.89
N ASN A 157 -1.96 21.88 -4.91
CA ASN A 157 -1.19 20.94 -5.73
C ASN A 157 -0.94 21.43 -7.18
N GLU A 158 -1.05 22.72 -7.44
CA GLU A 158 -0.91 23.29 -8.78
C GLU A 158 0.39 22.84 -9.48
N ASP A 159 1.53 22.95 -8.82
CA ASP A 159 2.83 22.52 -9.36
C ASP A 159 2.88 21.02 -9.68
N ARG A 160 2.27 20.19 -8.81
CA ARG A 160 2.19 18.74 -9.03
C ARG A 160 1.33 18.40 -10.22
N PHE A 161 0.18 19.02 -10.34
CA PHE A 161 -0.74 18.76 -11.45
C PHE A 161 -0.19 19.28 -12.77
N HIS A 162 0.54 20.40 -12.74
CA HIS A 162 1.28 20.87 -13.92
C HIS A 162 2.35 19.86 -14.38
N PHE A 163 3.11 19.30 -13.45
CA PHE A 163 4.10 18.26 -13.75
C PHE A 163 3.45 16.99 -14.31
N ILE A 164 2.36 16.53 -13.70
CA ILE A 164 1.63 15.34 -14.16
C ILE A 164 1.08 15.54 -15.58
N GLU A 165 0.57 16.73 -15.89
CA GLU A 165 0.10 17.06 -17.23
C GLU A 165 1.24 17.09 -18.27
N TRP A 166 2.41 17.61 -17.88
CA TRP A 166 3.61 17.50 -18.69
C TRP A 166 4.00 16.02 -18.93
N CYS A 167 4.00 15.20 -17.90
CA CYS A 167 4.32 13.76 -18.03
C CYS A 167 3.45 13.05 -19.05
N LYS A 168 2.14 13.33 -19.03
CA LYS A 168 1.16 12.76 -19.96
C LYS A 168 1.51 13.05 -21.42
N THR A 169 2.11 14.21 -21.67
CA THR A 169 2.46 14.66 -23.03
C THR A 169 3.91 14.34 -23.40
N ALA A 170 4.82 14.28 -22.43
CA ALA A 170 6.26 14.08 -22.65
C ALA A 170 6.68 12.61 -22.70
N PHE A 171 6.01 11.75 -21.93
CA PHE A 171 6.29 10.32 -21.91
C PHE A 171 5.32 9.52 -22.77
N LYS A 172 5.85 8.54 -23.50
CA LYS A 172 5.03 7.55 -24.21
C LYS A 172 4.48 6.52 -23.22
N ASN A 173 3.32 5.94 -23.53
CA ASN A 173 2.67 4.91 -22.74
C ASN A 173 2.30 5.33 -21.31
N VAL A 174 2.17 6.63 -21.03
CA VAL A 174 1.67 7.17 -19.76
C VAL A 174 0.27 7.72 -19.96
N SER A 175 -0.68 7.21 -19.20
CA SER A 175 -2.05 7.74 -19.12
C SER A 175 -2.35 8.24 -17.72
N VAL A 176 -3.20 9.26 -17.62
CA VAL A 176 -3.52 9.91 -16.35
C VAL A 176 -5.04 9.97 -16.15
N ILE A 177 -5.49 9.52 -14.99
CA ILE A 177 -6.85 9.78 -14.49
C ILE A 177 -6.77 10.95 -13.52
N PRO A 178 -7.38 12.09 -13.83
CA PRO A 178 -7.25 13.29 -13.02
C PRO A 178 -7.97 13.15 -11.68
N ALA A 179 -7.61 14.04 -10.75
CA ALA A 179 -8.17 14.10 -9.41
C ALA A 179 -9.71 14.21 -9.38
N GLY A 180 -10.31 13.65 -8.33
CA GLY A 180 -11.76 13.67 -8.12
C GLY A 180 -12.54 12.61 -8.90
N ASN A 181 -11.86 11.59 -9.46
CA ASN A 181 -12.50 10.52 -10.23
C ASN A 181 -12.62 9.18 -9.51
N GLY A 182 -11.85 8.95 -8.47
CA GLY A 182 -11.89 7.73 -7.68
C GLY A 182 -10.53 7.27 -7.20
N ILE A 183 -10.50 6.13 -6.51
CA ILE A 183 -9.29 5.49 -5.98
C ILE A 183 -8.77 4.45 -6.97
N MET A 184 -7.46 4.44 -7.19
CA MET A 184 -6.75 3.57 -8.13
C MET A 184 -7.21 2.11 -8.09
N HIS A 185 -7.24 1.51 -6.88
CA HIS A 185 -7.53 0.08 -6.76
C HIS A 185 -8.98 -0.26 -7.10
N GLN A 186 -9.93 0.61 -6.73
CA GLN A 186 -11.33 0.42 -7.09
C GLN A 186 -11.56 0.62 -8.59
N ILE A 187 -10.94 1.64 -9.20
CA ILE A 187 -11.01 1.85 -10.66
C ILE A 187 -10.36 0.69 -11.40
N ASN A 188 -9.23 0.16 -10.89
CA ASN A 188 -8.56 -1.00 -11.47
C ASN A 188 -9.47 -2.23 -11.44
N LEU A 189 -10.09 -2.51 -10.30
CA LEU A 189 -11.05 -3.63 -10.14
C LEU A 189 -12.28 -3.45 -11.05
N GLU A 190 -12.89 -2.27 -11.05
CA GLU A 190 -14.16 -2.02 -11.75
C GLU A 190 -14.00 -1.84 -13.26
N LYS A 191 -12.82 -1.38 -13.75
CA LYS A 191 -12.66 -1.06 -15.18
C LYS A 191 -11.29 -1.36 -15.78
N MET A 192 -10.15 -0.96 -15.13
CA MET A 192 -8.86 -0.93 -15.82
C MET A 192 -8.33 -2.35 -16.13
N SER A 193 -8.50 -3.29 -15.22
CA SER A 193 -8.07 -4.67 -15.48
C SER A 193 -9.00 -5.36 -16.46
N PRO A 194 -8.48 -5.86 -17.59
CA PRO A 194 -9.24 -6.70 -18.51
C PRO A 194 -9.33 -8.17 -18.06
N VAL A 195 -8.62 -8.56 -16.97
CA VAL A 195 -8.42 -9.93 -16.49
C VAL A 195 -7.60 -10.79 -17.48
N ILE A 196 -8.00 -10.81 -18.75
CA ILE A 196 -7.23 -11.36 -19.86
C ILE A 196 -6.96 -10.24 -20.85
N GLN A 197 -5.70 -10.00 -21.11
CA GLN A 197 -5.22 -9.03 -22.11
C GLN A 197 -5.45 -9.56 -23.52
N SER A 198 -5.70 -8.63 -24.45
CA SER A 198 -5.70 -8.86 -25.88
C SER A 198 -4.84 -7.78 -26.54
N LYS A 199 -3.57 -8.09 -26.81
CA LYS A 199 -2.62 -7.12 -27.30
C LYS A 199 -1.81 -7.72 -28.47
N GLU A 200 -1.71 -6.98 -29.56
CA GLU A 200 -0.97 -7.41 -30.78
C GLU A 200 -1.40 -8.80 -31.30
N GLY A 201 -2.70 -9.13 -31.17
CA GLY A 201 -3.25 -10.40 -31.61
C GLY A 201 -3.01 -11.56 -30.64
N ILE A 202 -2.45 -11.31 -29.45
CA ILE A 202 -2.15 -12.33 -28.46
C ILE A 202 -3.03 -12.11 -27.22
N ALA A 203 -3.66 -13.19 -26.74
CA ALA A 203 -4.36 -13.24 -25.47
C ALA A 203 -3.45 -13.79 -24.37
N PHE A 204 -3.43 -13.16 -23.21
CA PHE A 204 -2.63 -13.58 -22.04
C PHE A 204 -3.20 -13.03 -20.73
N PRO A 205 -2.89 -13.64 -19.57
CA PRO A 205 -3.35 -13.15 -18.29
C PRO A 205 -2.85 -11.73 -17.99
N ASP A 206 -3.74 -10.87 -17.51
CA ASP A 206 -3.36 -9.57 -16.98
C ASP A 206 -2.56 -9.74 -15.70
N THR A 207 -1.51 -8.94 -15.58
CA THR A 207 -0.70 -8.84 -14.36
C THR A 207 -0.27 -7.40 -14.19
N CYS A 208 -0.15 -6.92 -12.95
CA CYS A 208 0.34 -5.56 -12.75
C CYS A 208 1.22 -5.43 -11.51
N VAL A 209 2.11 -4.46 -11.55
CA VAL A 209 2.71 -3.88 -10.35
C VAL A 209 2.05 -2.53 -10.08
N GLY A 210 1.93 -2.18 -8.80
CA GLY A 210 1.41 -0.88 -8.42
C GLY A 210 2.27 -0.19 -7.38
N THR A 211 2.39 1.12 -7.46
CA THR A 211 3.15 1.92 -6.50
C THR A 211 2.44 2.07 -5.14
N ASP A 212 1.48 1.23 -4.89
CA ASP A 212 0.76 1.12 -3.61
C ASP A 212 0.71 -0.33 -3.14
N SER A 213 0.85 -0.53 -1.83
CA SER A 213 0.83 -1.87 -1.23
C SER A 213 -0.51 -2.60 -1.35
N HIS A 214 -1.63 -1.88 -1.57
CA HIS A 214 -2.97 -2.47 -1.77
C HIS A 214 -3.30 -2.79 -3.23
N THR A 215 -2.32 -2.78 -4.13
CA THR A 215 -2.46 -3.25 -5.51
C THR A 215 -3.08 -4.65 -5.61
N PRO A 216 -2.83 -5.59 -4.65
CA PRO A 216 -3.51 -6.90 -4.62
C PRO A 216 -5.04 -6.88 -4.54
N HIS A 217 -5.68 -5.72 -4.39
CA HIS A 217 -7.14 -5.61 -4.46
C HIS A 217 -7.76 -6.28 -5.68
N VAL A 218 -7.09 -6.20 -6.83
CA VAL A 218 -7.54 -6.81 -8.10
C VAL A 218 -7.23 -8.31 -8.20
N ASP A 219 -6.47 -8.89 -7.26
CA ASP A 219 -6.23 -10.34 -7.19
C ASP A 219 -7.54 -11.12 -7.02
N ALA A 220 -8.58 -10.43 -6.53
CA ALA A 220 -9.96 -10.95 -6.47
C ALA A 220 -10.52 -11.43 -7.81
N LEU A 221 -10.00 -10.90 -8.92
CA LEU A 221 -10.37 -11.28 -10.29
C LEU A 221 -9.46 -12.37 -10.89
N GLY A 222 -8.51 -12.91 -10.13
CA GLY A 222 -7.52 -13.84 -10.64
C GLY A 222 -6.33 -13.15 -11.35
N VAL A 223 -6.11 -11.89 -11.08
CA VAL A 223 -5.00 -11.09 -11.64
C VAL A 223 -3.87 -11.03 -10.63
N ILE A 224 -2.65 -11.45 -11.00
CA ILE A 224 -1.49 -11.26 -10.14
C ILE A 224 -1.12 -9.78 -10.15
N ALA A 225 -1.37 -9.14 -9.01
CA ALA A 225 -1.09 -7.74 -8.81
C ALA A 225 -0.37 -7.53 -7.49
N ILE A 226 0.83 -6.96 -7.53
CA ILE A 226 1.62 -6.77 -6.32
C ILE A 226 2.00 -5.30 -6.12
N GLY A 227 2.01 -4.91 -4.85
CA GLY A 227 2.51 -3.61 -4.43
C GLY A 227 4.04 -3.57 -4.46
N VAL A 228 4.58 -2.51 -5.05
CA VAL A 228 6.03 -2.28 -5.18
C VAL A 228 6.35 -0.84 -4.79
N GLY A 229 7.62 -0.54 -4.55
CA GLY A 229 8.09 0.84 -4.42
C GLY A 229 8.23 1.54 -5.78
N GLY A 230 8.41 2.86 -5.76
CA GLY A 230 8.61 3.66 -6.97
C GLY A 230 9.76 3.16 -7.82
N LEU A 231 10.89 2.83 -7.21
CA LEU A 231 12.11 2.36 -7.89
C LEU A 231 11.91 1.03 -8.63
N GLU A 232 11.16 0.10 -8.06
CA GLU A 232 10.84 -1.17 -8.72
C GLU A 232 9.82 -0.95 -9.86
N ALA A 233 8.85 -0.06 -9.65
CA ALA A 233 7.92 0.35 -10.72
C ALA A 233 8.65 0.95 -11.92
N GLU A 234 9.65 1.82 -11.70
CA GLU A 234 10.50 2.40 -12.75
C GLU A 234 11.24 1.33 -13.55
N THR A 235 11.76 0.29 -12.86
CA THR A 235 12.40 -0.85 -13.51
C THR A 235 11.45 -1.53 -14.50
N VAL A 236 10.20 -1.77 -14.08
CA VAL A 236 9.16 -2.36 -14.94
C VAL A 236 8.73 -1.39 -16.04
N MET A 237 8.53 -0.10 -15.73
CA MET A 237 8.20 0.93 -16.73
C MET A 237 9.21 0.92 -17.88
N LEU A 238 10.50 0.78 -17.56
CA LEU A 238 11.58 0.73 -18.55
C LEU A 238 11.75 -0.63 -19.26
N GLY A 239 10.80 -1.56 -19.07
CA GLY A 239 10.72 -2.83 -19.79
C GLY A 239 11.63 -3.93 -19.27
N ARG A 240 12.23 -3.77 -18.10
CA ARG A 240 13.05 -4.79 -17.45
C ARG A 240 12.18 -5.71 -16.61
N PRO A 241 12.54 -6.99 -16.49
CA PRO A 241 11.86 -7.85 -15.52
C PRO A 241 12.11 -7.37 -14.09
N SER A 242 11.10 -7.54 -13.22
CA SER A 242 11.33 -7.53 -11.80
C SER A 242 11.96 -8.88 -11.41
N MET A 243 13.23 -8.87 -11.01
CA MET A 243 13.91 -10.09 -10.57
C MET A 243 13.52 -10.40 -9.13
N MET A 244 13.05 -11.60 -8.88
CA MET A 244 12.62 -12.03 -7.56
C MET A 244 13.06 -13.47 -7.25
N ARG A 245 12.92 -13.90 -6.02
CA ARG A 245 12.90 -15.32 -5.68
C ARG A 245 11.52 -15.88 -5.96
N LEU A 246 11.42 -17.09 -6.48
CA LEU A 246 10.12 -17.72 -6.67
C LEU A 246 9.41 -17.79 -5.30
N PRO A 247 8.18 -17.24 -5.18
CA PRO A 247 7.49 -17.19 -3.90
C PRO A 247 6.96 -18.56 -3.48
N ASP A 248 6.88 -18.77 -2.16
CA ASP A 248 6.09 -19.86 -1.59
C ASP A 248 4.60 -19.60 -1.87
N ILE A 249 3.88 -20.60 -2.35
CA ILE A 249 2.46 -20.51 -2.61
C ILE A 249 1.70 -21.30 -1.55
N VAL A 250 0.96 -20.59 -0.71
CA VAL A 250 0.19 -21.13 0.40
C VAL A 250 -1.29 -21.17 0.03
N GLY A 251 -1.91 -22.34 0.10
CA GLY A 251 -3.35 -22.48 -0.07
C GLY A 251 -4.10 -22.09 1.20
N VAL A 252 -5.14 -21.26 1.09
CA VAL A 252 -6.05 -20.91 2.17
C VAL A 252 -7.43 -21.41 1.83
N LYS A 253 -7.80 -22.54 2.42
CA LYS A 253 -9.12 -23.15 2.21
C LYS A 253 -10.15 -22.46 3.07
N LEU A 254 -11.09 -21.77 2.45
CA LEU A 254 -12.24 -21.16 3.10
C LEU A 254 -13.38 -22.16 3.17
N THR A 255 -13.85 -22.43 4.38
CA THR A 255 -14.96 -23.34 4.68
C THR A 255 -16.11 -22.61 5.37
N GLY A 256 -17.27 -23.26 5.44
CA GLY A 256 -18.45 -22.69 6.07
C GLY A 256 -19.06 -21.53 5.28
N GLN A 257 -20.07 -20.91 5.87
CA GLN A 257 -20.77 -19.76 5.29
C GLN A 257 -20.76 -18.58 6.25
N ARG A 258 -20.75 -17.37 5.69
CA ARG A 258 -20.89 -16.14 6.45
C ARG A 258 -22.19 -16.15 7.25
N GLN A 259 -22.11 -15.79 8.53
CA GLN A 259 -23.28 -15.66 9.38
C GLN A 259 -24.08 -14.38 9.05
N GLU A 260 -25.36 -14.40 9.36
CA GLU A 260 -26.26 -13.25 9.22
C GLU A 260 -25.70 -12.01 9.96
N GLY A 261 -25.71 -10.87 9.29
CA GLY A 261 -25.25 -9.59 9.84
C GLY A 261 -23.74 -9.42 9.93
N ILE A 262 -22.93 -10.36 9.42
CA ILE A 262 -21.47 -10.26 9.35
C ILE A 262 -21.08 -9.63 8.03
N THR A 263 -20.22 -8.64 8.07
CA THR A 263 -19.73 -7.92 6.90
C THR A 263 -18.44 -8.53 6.33
N ALA A 264 -18.11 -8.19 5.08
CA ALA A 264 -16.81 -8.55 4.50
C ALA A 264 -15.63 -7.96 5.30
N THR A 265 -15.83 -6.82 5.95
CA THR A 265 -14.84 -6.21 6.85
C THR A 265 -14.58 -7.08 8.07
N ASP A 266 -15.61 -7.61 8.70
CA ASP A 266 -15.46 -8.54 9.82
C ASP A 266 -14.65 -9.77 9.42
N ILE A 267 -14.91 -10.30 8.22
CA ILE A 267 -14.20 -11.45 7.67
C ILE A 267 -12.72 -11.11 7.44
N VAL A 268 -12.42 -10.00 6.76
CA VAL A 268 -11.03 -9.67 6.44
C VAL A 268 -10.19 -9.35 7.67
N LEU A 269 -10.75 -8.71 8.70
CA LEU A 269 -10.02 -8.46 9.94
C LEU A 269 -9.72 -9.77 10.69
N ALA A 270 -10.65 -10.74 10.67
CA ALA A 270 -10.43 -12.06 11.24
C ALA A 270 -9.38 -12.87 10.45
N ILE A 271 -9.43 -12.83 9.12
CA ILE A 271 -8.42 -13.45 8.25
C ILE A 271 -7.04 -12.79 8.47
N THR A 272 -7.00 -11.48 8.63
CA THR A 272 -5.74 -10.75 8.85
C THR A 272 -5.05 -11.18 10.14
N GLU A 273 -5.79 -11.29 11.24
CA GLU A 273 -5.26 -11.83 12.50
C GLU A 273 -4.77 -13.27 12.33
N PHE A 274 -5.60 -14.13 11.74
CA PHE A 274 -5.28 -15.54 11.51
C PHE A 274 -4.01 -15.72 10.69
N LEU A 275 -3.92 -15.09 9.54
CA LEU A 275 -2.78 -15.24 8.63
C LEU A 275 -1.50 -14.62 9.19
N ARG A 276 -1.60 -13.52 9.94
CA ARG A 276 -0.44 -12.94 10.63
C ARG A 276 0.15 -13.91 11.67
N ASN A 277 -0.71 -14.61 12.40
CA ASN A 277 -0.32 -15.64 13.36
C ASN A 277 0.30 -16.87 12.68
N GLU A 278 -0.17 -17.22 11.47
CA GLU A 278 0.37 -18.30 10.64
C GLU A 278 1.68 -17.94 9.92
N ARG A 279 2.16 -16.69 10.04
CA ARG A 279 3.44 -16.22 9.50
C ARG A 279 3.57 -16.45 7.99
N VAL A 280 2.62 -15.95 7.20
CA VAL A 280 2.60 -16.03 5.73
C VAL A 280 3.42 -14.93 5.06
N VAL A 281 4.39 -14.37 5.77
CA VAL A 281 5.19 -13.24 5.28
C VAL A 281 5.86 -13.57 3.96
N SER A 282 5.73 -12.67 2.98
CA SER A 282 6.25 -12.78 1.61
C SER A 282 5.68 -13.93 0.76
N SER A 283 4.75 -14.74 1.27
CA SER A 283 4.09 -15.79 0.49
C SER A 283 3.07 -15.20 -0.48
N TYR A 284 2.75 -15.97 -1.53
CA TYR A 284 1.56 -15.77 -2.34
C TYR A 284 0.46 -16.68 -1.82
N LEU A 285 -0.71 -16.12 -1.54
CA LEU A 285 -1.84 -16.88 -1.03
C LEU A 285 -2.83 -17.17 -2.15
N GLU A 286 -3.42 -18.36 -2.13
CA GLU A 286 -4.54 -18.71 -2.99
C GLU A 286 -5.73 -19.12 -2.13
N PHE A 287 -6.78 -18.31 -2.14
CA PHE A 287 -8.03 -18.59 -1.44
C PHE A 287 -8.93 -19.49 -2.29
N PHE A 288 -9.30 -20.65 -1.77
CA PHE A 288 -10.10 -21.64 -2.47
C PHE A 288 -11.09 -22.35 -1.55
N GLY A 289 -11.84 -23.31 -2.08
CA GLY A 289 -12.84 -24.04 -1.35
C GLY A 289 -14.25 -23.47 -1.51
N GLU A 290 -15.23 -24.12 -0.88
CA GLU A 290 -16.65 -23.75 -0.98
C GLU A 290 -16.94 -22.33 -0.45
N GLY A 291 -16.27 -21.95 0.63
CA GLY A 291 -16.39 -20.61 1.20
C GLY A 291 -15.90 -19.54 0.23
N ALA A 292 -14.78 -19.76 -0.47
CA ALA A 292 -14.27 -18.82 -1.46
C ALA A 292 -15.20 -18.67 -2.66
N ARG A 293 -15.76 -19.76 -3.16
CA ARG A 293 -16.72 -19.77 -4.28
C ARG A 293 -18.03 -19.03 -3.94
N ALA A 294 -18.45 -19.06 -2.68
CA ALA A 294 -19.65 -18.38 -2.20
C ALA A 294 -19.50 -16.87 -2.05
N LEU A 295 -18.26 -16.35 -1.91
CA LEU A 295 -17.99 -14.91 -1.77
C LEU A 295 -18.16 -14.19 -3.11
N THR A 296 -18.80 -13.03 -3.06
CA THR A 296 -18.85 -12.11 -4.20
C THR A 296 -17.47 -11.53 -4.50
N ILE A 297 -17.26 -10.95 -5.70
CA ILE A 297 -16.00 -10.28 -6.02
C ILE A 297 -15.74 -9.09 -5.06
N GLY A 298 -16.78 -8.37 -4.62
CA GLY A 298 -16.63 -7.33 -3.60
C GLY A 298 -16.07 -7.86 -2.29
N ASP A 299 -16.55 -9.01 -1.82
CA ASP A 299 -16.05 -9.66 -0.60
C ASP A 299 -14.60 -10.15 -0.80
N ARG A 300 -14.30 -10.78 -1.93
CA ARG A 300 -12.95 -11.24 -2.29
C ARG A 300 -11.97 -10.06 -2.38
N ALA A 301 -12.39 -8.96 -2.99
CA ALA A 301 -11.56 -7.76 -3.12
C ALA A 301 -11.22 -7.14 -1.76
N THR A 302 -12.17 -7.13 -0.81
CA THR A 302 -11.92 -6.70 0.57
C THR A 302 -10.83 -7.57 1.22
N ILE A 303 -10.84 -8.89 1.01
CA ILE A 303 -9.83 -9.82 1.53
C ILE A 303 -8.48 -9.58 0.84
N SER A 304 -8.45 -9.54 -0.49
CA SER A 304 -7.23 -9.35 -1.27
C SER A 304 -6.56 -8.00 -1.01
N ASN A 305 -7.35 -6.96 -0.72
CA ASN A 305 -6.84 -5.62 -0.43
C ASN A 305 -5.90 -5.60 0.79
N MET A 306 -6.22 -6.34 1.84
CA MET A 306 -5.46 -6.35 3.08
C MET A 306 -4.27 -7.33 3.07
N THR A 307 -3.84 -7.79 1.90
CA THR A 307 -2.65 -8.64 1.74
C THR A 307 -1.42 -8.10 2.50
N PRO A 308 -1.09 -6.80 2.43
CA PRO A 308 0.04 -6.27 3.18
C PRO A 308 -0.15 -6.34 4.70
N GLU A 309 -1.37 -6.19 5.19
CA GLU A 309 -1.66 -6.21 6.62
C GLU A 309 -1.48 -7.59 7.23
N TYR A 310 -1.77 -8.67 6.48
CA TYR A 310 -1.43 -10.01 6.94
C TYR A 310 -0.03 -10.48 6.51
N GLY A 311 0.74 -9.64 5.81
CA GLY A 311 2.16 -9.84 5.52
C GLY A 311 2.46 -10.63 4.25
N ALA A 312 1.46 -11.03 3.47
CA ALA A 312 1.65 -11.71 2.20
C ALA A 312 1.98 -10.74 1.06
N THR A 313 2.42 -11.27 -0.08
CA THR A 313 2.72 -10.50 -1.29
C THR A 313 1.52 -10.42 -2.22
N ALA A 314 0.77 -11.50 -2.38
CA ALA A 314 -0.43 -11.60 -3.20
C ALA A 314 -1.52 -12.39 -2.45
N GLY A 315 -2.78 -12.09 -2.74
CA GLY A 315 -3.94 -12.76 -2.14
C GLY A 315 -4.96 -13.11 -3.22
N MET A 316 -4.71 -14.21 -3.92
CA MET A 316 -5.37 -14.59 -5.15
C MET A 316 -6.69 -15.34 -4.91
N PHE A 317 -7.66 -15.04 -5.77
CA PHE A 317 -8.81 -15.91 -5.99
C PHE A 317 -8.77 -16.45 -7.43
N TYR A 318 -9.46 -17.57 -7.69
CA TYR A 318 -9.52 -18.16 -9.03
C TYR A 318 -10.55 -17.46 -9.90
N ILE A 319 -10.34 -17.51 -11.23
CA ILE A 319 -11.35 -17.12 -12.19
C ILE A 319 -12.48 -18.14 -12.16
N ASP A 320 -13.70 -17.70 -11.86
CA ASP A 320 -14.90 -18.52 -11.78
C ASP A 320 -16.15 -17.75 -12.24
N GLU A 321 -17.33 -18.33 -12.00
CA GLU A 321 -18.60 -17.71 -12.36
C GLU A 321 -18.82 -16.35 -11.68
N GLN A 322 -18.33 -16.17 -10.44
CA GLN A 322 -18.41 -14.88 -9.75
C GLN A 322 -17.61 -13.80 -10.49
N THR A 323 -16.45 -14.16 -11.05
CA THR A 323 -15.64 -13.27 -11.89
C THR A 323 -16.43 -12.83 -13.13
N ILE A 324 -17.05 -13.78 -13.83
CA ILE A 324 -17.84 -13.51 -15.04
C ILE A 324 -19.05 -12.60 -14.72
N GLN A 325 -19.77 -12.88 -13.63
CA GLN A 325 -20.91 -12.07 -13.20
C GLN A 325 -20.48 -10.64 -12.84
N TYR A 326 -19.35 -10.49 -12.17
CA TYR A 326 -18.81 -9.17 -11.83
C TYR A 326 -18.39 -8.35 -13.05
N LEU A 327 -17.76 -8.99 -14.04
CA LEU A 327 -17.40 -8.31 -15.29
C LEU A 327 -18.65 -7.83 -16.04
N LYS A 328 -19.72 -8.62 -16.06
CA LYS A 328 -21.02 -8.20 -16.61
C LYS A 328 -21.62 -7.04 -15.80
N LEU A 329 -21.61 -7.13 -14.47
CA LEU A 329 -22.15 -6.11 -13.57
C LEU A 329 -21.42 -4.77 -13.74
N THR A 330 -20.12 -4.79 -13.92
CA THR A 330 -19.29 -3.59 -14.09
C THR A 330 -19.26 -3.07 -15.53
N GLY A 331 -20.09 -3.64 -16.41
CA GLY A 331 -20.31 -3.14 -17.76
C GLY A 331 -19.13 -3.35 -18.72
N ARG A 332 -18.34 -4.44 -18.52
CA ARG A 332 -17.34 -4.86 -19.51
C ARG A 332 -18.03 -5.28 -20.80
N GLU A 333 -17.35 -5.04 -21.93
CA GLU A 333 -17.88 -5.44 -23.24
C GLU A 333 -18.10 -6.96 -23.30
N PRO A 334 -19.19 -7.44 -23.92
CA PRO A 334 -19.51 -8.87 -23.98
C PRO A 334 -18.37 -9.72 -24.54
N GLU A 335 -17.65 -9.21 -25.54
CA GLU A 335 -16.52 -9.87 -26.18
C GLU A 335 -15.36 -10.08 -25.20
N GLN A 336 -15.12 -9.11 -24.31
CA GLN A 336 -14.10 -9.21 -23.26
C GLN A 336 -14.51 -10.25 -22.20
N VAL A 337 -15.77 -10.27 -21.80
CA VAL A 337 -16.29 -11.27 -20.84
C VAL A 337 -16.16 -12.68 -21.40
N GLU A 338 -16.52 -12.87 -22.67
CA GLU A 338 -16.39 -14.15 -23.36
C GLU A 338 -14.91 -14.58 -23.50
N LEU A 339 -14.01 -13.64 -23.81
CA LEU A 339 -12.58 -13.88 -23.87
C LEU A 339 -12.03 -14.41 -22.54
N VAL A 340 -12.40 -13.80 -21.42
CA VAL A 340 -11.94 -14.20 -20.08
C VAL A 340 -12.37 -15.64 -19.77
N GLU A 341 -13.64 -15.98 -19.98
CA GLU A 341 -14.16 -17.32 -19.72
C GLU A 341 -13.50 -18.37 -20.62
N ARG A 342 -13.40 -18.08 -21.91
CA ARG A 342 -12.83 -18.97 -22.93
C ARG A 342 -11.35 -19.22 -22.69
N TYR A 343 -10.58 -18.16 -22.43
CA TYR A 343 -9.15 -18.26 -22.15
C TYR A 343 -8.90 -19.07 -20.88
N ALA A 344 -9.59 -18.75 -19.79
CA ALA A 344 -9.40 -19.43 -18.51
C ALA A 344 -9.69 -20.92 -18.60
N LYS A 345 -10.77 -21.32 -19.29
CA LYS A 345 -11.11 -22.73 -19.52
C LYS A 345 -10.11 -23.44 -20.44
N GLN A 346 -9.60 -22.75 -21.47
CA GLN A 346 -8.63 -23.32 -22.40
C GLN A 346 -7.27 -23.59 -21.77
N THR A 347 -6.84 -22.71 -20.84
CA THR A 347 -5.49 -22.74 -20.26
C THR A 347 -5.44 -23.37 -18.87
N GLY A 348 -6.57 -23.87 -18.35
CA GLY A 348 -6.66 -24.47 -17.01
C GLY A 348 -6.57 -23.43 -15.87
N LEU A 349 -6.95 -22.19 -16.12
CA LEU A 349 -7.04 -21.13 -15.09
C LEU A 349 -8.46 -21.02 -14.49
N TRP A 350 -9.42 -21.78 -15.01
CA TRP A 350 -10.77 -21.84 -14.46
C TRP A 350 -10.78 -22.61 -13.14
N ALA A 351 -11.55 -22.17 -12.15
CA ALA A 351 -11.55 -22.72 -10.80
C ALA A 351 -11.66 -24.23 -10.71
N ASP A 352 -12.48 -24.87 -11.60
CA ASP A 352 -12.69 -26.32 -11.60
C ASP A 352 -11.44 -27.11 -12.05
N ASP A 353 -10.52 -26.47 -12.75
CA ASP A 353 -9.27 -27.10 -13.23
C ASP A 353 -8.16 -27.10 -12.16
N LEU A 354 -8.43 -26.56 -10.97
CA LEU A 354 -7.46 -26.35 -9.88
C LEU A 354 -7.68 -27.30 -8.70
N ASP A 355 -8.62 -28.24 -8.78
CA ASP A 355 -8.90 -29.20 -7.71
C ASP A 355 -7.70 -30.10 -7.35
N SER A 356 -6.77 -30.28 -8.28
CA SER A 356 -5.53 -31.06 -8.09
C SER A 356 -4.31 -30.23 -7.74
N ALA A 357 -4.46 -28.90 -7.57
CA ALA A 357 -3.36 -28.02 -7.25
C ALA A 357 -2.74 -28.38 -5.89
N GLN A 358 -1.42 -28.34 -5.83
CA GLN A 358 -0.64 -28.63 -4.63
C GLN A 358 0.04 -27.36 -4.17
N TYR A 359 0.05 -27.14 -2.85
CA TYR A 359 0.65 -25.95 -2.21
C TYR A 359 1.79 -26.36 -1.30
N GLU A 360 2.66 -25.41 -0.95
CA GLU A 360 3.71 -25.60 0.06
C GLU A 360 3.09 -25.99 1.40
N ARG A 361 1.99 -25.35 1.77
CA ARG A 361 1.13 -25.72 2.88
C ARG A 361 -0.30 -25.29 2.61
N VAL A 362 -1.24 -25.89 3.32
CA VAL A 362 -2.66 -25.50 3.28
C VAL A 362 -3.09 -25.09 4.67
N LEU A 363 -3.69 -23.89 4.74
CA LEU A 363 -4.34 -23.37 5.93
C LEU A 363 -5.86 -23.46 5.74
N GLU A 364 -6.60 -23.67 6.82
CA GLU A 364 -8.07 -23.74 6.76
C GLU A 364 -8.67 -22.65 7.65
N PHE A 365 -9.63 -21.92 7.11
CA PHE A 365 -10.36 -20.85 7.80
C PHE A 365 -11.86 -21.03 7.63
N ASP A 366 -12.58 -21.06 8.76
CA ASP A 366 -14.04 -21.28 8.80
C ASP A 366 -14.79 -19.94 8.90
N LEU A 367 -15.42 -19.52 7.82
CA LEU A 367 -16.21 -18.29 7.75
C LEU A 367 -17.38 -18.24 8.75
N SER A 368 -17.92 -19.40 9.15
CA SER A 368 -19.04 -19.48 10.09
C SER A 368 -18.69 -19.10 11.53
N LYS A 369 -17.39 -18.99 11.85
CA LYS A 369 -16.90 -18.59 13.16
C LYS A 369 -16.58 -17.10 13.29
N VAL A 370 -16.73 -16.35 12.20
CA VAL A 370 -16.48 -14.92 12.24
C VAL A 370 -17.61 -14.20 12.94
N GLU A 371 -17.24 -13.36 13.90
CA GLU A 371 -18.15 -12.50 14.66
C GLU A 371 -17.91 -11.04 14.27
N ARG A 372 -18.86 -10.15 14.60
CA ARG A 372 -18.68 -8.71 14.48
C ARG A 372 -17.47 -8.28 15.29
N ASN A 373 -16.58 -7.53 14.66
CA ASN A 373 -15.31 -7.15 15.26
C ASN A 373 -14.85 -5.78 14.79
N LEU A 374 -13.79 -5.31 15.40
CA LEU A 374 -12.97 -4.20 14.94
C LEU A 374 -11.48 -4.56 15.13
N ALA A 375 -10.57 -3.76 14.57
CA ALA A 375 -9.14 -3.95 14.79
C ALA A 375 -8.50 -2.69 15.40
N GLY A 376 -7.71 -2.89 16.43
CA GLY A 376 -7.02 -1.82 17.14
C GLY A 376 -6.78 -2.10 18.62
N PRO A 377 -6.26 -1.11 19.32
CA PRO A 377 -5.76 0.14 18.76
C PRO A 377 -4.47 -0.06 17.98
N SER A 378 -4.21 0.85 17.04
CA SER A 378 -2.90 1.06 16.41
C SER A 378 -2.33 -0.09 15.56
N ASN A 379 -3.08 -1.16 15.32
CA ASN A 379 -2.59 -2.29 14.54
C ASN A 379 -3.73 -3.02 13.79
N PRO A 380 -3.62 -3.23 12.46
CA PRO A 380 -4.67 -3.87 11.65
C PRO A 380 -4.94 -5.34 11.99
N HIS A 381 -3.94 -6.06 12.48
CA HIS A 381 -4.08 -7.49 12.85
C HIS A 381 -4.44 -7.70 14.33
N ARG A 382 -4.65 -6.63 15.10
CA ARG A 382 -5.16 -6.72 16.47
C ARG A 382 -6.68 -6.71 16.45
N ARG A 383 -7.27 -7.82 16.04
CA ARG A 383 -8.73 -7.98 15.99
C ARG A 383 -9.33 -8.13 17.37
N LEU A 384 -10.46 -7.49 17.60
CA LEU A 384 -11.23 -7.52 18.83
C LEU A 384 -12.71 -7.75 18.50
N PRO A 385 -13.31 -8.89 18.88
CA PRO A 385 -14.76 -9.07 18.82
C PRO A 385 -15.46 -7.97 19.60
N THR A 386 -16.52 -7.39 19.07
CA THR A 386 -17.22 -6.27 19.72
C THR A 386 -17.79 -6.63 21.10
N ARG A 387 -18.14 -7.88 21.30
CA ARG A 387 -18.61 -8.40 22.61
C ARG A 387 -17.51 -8.48 23.67
N GLU A 388 -16.22 -8.48 23.29
CA GLU A 388 -15.07 -8.66 24.18
C GLU A 388 -14.35 -7.33 24.51
N LEU A 389 -14.81 -6.20 23.96
CA LEU A 389 -14.14 -4.90 24.11
C LEU A 389 -14.03 -4.45 25.58
N ALA A 390 -15.02 -4.79 26.42
CA ALA A 390 -14.98 -4.49 27.85
C ALA A 390 -13.92 -5.32 28.57
N GLU A 391 -13.78 -6.60 28.25
CA GLU A 391 -12.78 -7.50 28.82
C GLU A 391 -11.35 -7.11 28.44
N GLN A 392 -11.20 -6.52 27.23
CA GLN A 392 -9.93 -6.01 26.73
C GLN A 392 -9.61 -4.58 27.19
N GLY A 393 -10.45 -3.98 28.05
CA GLY A 393 -10.23 -2.65 28.59
C GLY A 393 -10.47 -1.51 27.57
N ILE A 394 -11.10 -1.79 26.43
CA ILE A 394 -11.42 -0.80 25.40
C ILE A 394 -12.73 -0.09 25.73
N SER A 395 -13.82 -0.83 25.89
CA SER A 395 -15.10 -0.30 26.36
C SER A 395 -15.29 -0.55 27.86
N GLN A 396 -16.33 0.04 28.43
CA GLN A 396 -16.73 -0.15 29.85
C GLN A 396 -18.19 -0.55 29.88
N ALA A 397 -18.52 -1.66 30.55
CA ALA A 397 -19.84 -2.26 30.56
C ALA A 397 -20.95 -1.38 31.21
N SER A 398 -20.63 -0.33 31.93
CA SER A 398 -21.61 0.60 32.56
C SER A 398 -21.15 2.05 32.44
N TRP A 399 -20.60 2.39 31.26
CA TRP A 399 -20.01 3.72 31.03
C TRP A 399 -20.94 4.88 31.40
N LYS A 400 -22.24 4.82 31.02
CA LYS A 400 -23.21 5.87 31.30
C LYS A 400 -23.48 6.00 32.80
N GLU A 401 -23.52 4.91 33.56
CA GLU A 401 -23.73 4.93 35.01
C GLU A 401 -22.52 5.48 35.75
N GLN A 402 -21.30 5.12 35.31
CA GLN A 402 -20.05 5.58 35.92
C GLN A 402 -19.75 7.05 35.62
N HIS A 403 -20.17 7.55 34.45
CA HIS A 403 -19.87 8.90 33.98
C HIS A 403 -21.09 9.84 33.95
N ALA A 404 -22.27 9.40 34.40
CA ALA A 404 -23.47 10.22 34.41
C ALA A 404 -23.33 11.56 35.18
N LYS A 405 -22.36 11.65 36.10
CA LYS A 405 -22.02 12.87 36.83
C LYS A 405 -20.94 13.73 36.19
N GLN A 406 -20.20 13.20 35.19
CA GLN A 406 -19.08 13.87 34.51
C GLN A 406 -19.38 14.21 33.06
N TYR A 407 -20.45 13.63 32.51
CA TYR A 407 -20.83 13.81 31.11
C TYR A 407 -21.89 14.93 31.03
N SER A 408 -21.46 16.07 30.49
CA SER A 408 -22.40 17.02 29.90
C SER A 408 -22.45 16.70 28.39
N GLU A 409 -23.61 16.85 27.75
CA GLU A 409 -23.73 16.68 26.28
C GLU A 409 -22.83 17.64 25.48
N GLU A 410 -22.22 18.60 26.19
CA GLU A 410 -21.36 19.65 25.65
C GLU A 410 -19.85 19.34 25.77
N GLN A 411 -19.42 18.37 26.58
CA GLN A 411 -18.00 18.03 26.79
C GLN A 411 -17.66 16.67 26.19
N MET A 412 -16.48 16.57 25.54
CA MET A 412 -16.00 15.28 25.04
C MET A 412 -15.67 14.30 26.15
N PRO A 413 -16.16 13.04 26.03
CA PRO A 413 -15.86 11.98 26.99
C PRO A 413 -14.42 11.44 26.81
N ASP A 414 -13.92 10.69 27.80
CA ASP A 414 -12.73 9.86 27.60
C ASP A 414 -12.96 8.85 26.49
N GLY A 415 -11.95 8.63 25.64
CA GLY A 415 -12.08 7.79 24.45
C GLY A 415 -13.00 8.39 23.38
N ALA A 416 -13.13 9.73 23.34
CA ALA A 416 -13.95 10.42 22.36
C ALA A 416 -13.57 10.02 20.93
N VAL A 417 -14.57 9.64 20.14
CA VAL A 417 -14.44 9.46 18.69
C VAL A 417 -14.44 10.83 18.04
N ILE A 418 -13.27 11.34 17.68
CA ILE A 418 -13.14 12.66 17.04
C ILE A 418 -13.23 12.60 15.52
N ILE A 419 -12.98 11.44 14.93
CA ILE A 419 -13.12 11.18 13.49
C ILE A 419 -13.86 9.85 13.31
N ALA A 420 -14.91 9.87 12.49
CA ALA A 420 -15.61 8.70 12.00
C ALA A 420 -15.69 8.77 10.47
N ALA A 421 -14.92 7.95 9.77
CA ALA A 421 -14.75 8.06 8.33
C ALA A 421 -15.12 6.75 7.61
N ILE A 422 -16.07 6.83 6.68
CA ILE A 422 -16.31 5.79 5.68
C ILE A 422 -15.38 6.12 4.50
N THR A 423 -14.32 5.32 4.34
CA THR A 423 -13.22 5.62 3.44
C THR A 423 -12.57 4.35 2.92
N SER A 424 -11.64 4.52 1.96
CA SER A 424 -10.80 3.44 1.41
C SER A 424 -11.51 2.49 0.45
N CYS A 425 -10.80 2.13 -0.62
CA CYS A 425 -11.24 1.11 -1.58
C CYS A 425 -11.50 -0.25 -0.93
N THR A 426 -10.82 -0.60 0.18
CA THR A 426 -11.02 -1.86 0.92
C THR A 426 -12.50 -2.15 1.15
N ASN A 427 -13.24 -1.14 1.57
CA ASN A 427 -14.64 -1.28 1.97
C ASN A 427 -15.62 -0.65 0.99
N THR A 428 -15.24 0.44 0.31
CA THR A 428 -16.15 1.17 -0.58
C THR A 428 -16.30 0.52 -1.96
N SER A 429 -15.40 -0.39 -2.33
CA SER A 429 -15.52 -1.22 -3.54
C SER A 429 -16.58 -2.34 -3.42
N ASN A 430 -17.01 -2.63 -2.19
CA ASN A 430 -18.07 -3.60 -1.94
C ASN A 430 -19.40 -2.88 -1.70
N PRO A 431 -20.35 -2.90 -2.65
CA PRO A 431 -21.63 -2.21 -2.50
C PRO A 431 -22.42 -2.66 -1.25
N ARG A 432 -22.28 -3.91 -0.84
CA ARG A 432 -22.94 -4.44 0.38
C ARG A 432 -22.51 -3.67 1.63
N ASN A 433 -21.21 -3.36 1.76
CA ASN A 433 -20.68 -2.62 2.91
C ASN A 433 -21.22 -1.18 2.95
N VAL A 434 -21.25 -0.51 1.81
CA VAL A 434 -21.74 0.88 1.69
C VAL A 434 -23.25 0.95 1.93
N VAL A 435 -24.01 0.03 1.33
CA VAL A 435 -25.47 -0.07 1.53
C VAL A 435 -25.80 -0.39 2.98
N ALA A 436 -25.06 -1.28 3.63
CA ALA A 436 -25.25 -1.58 5.05
C ALA A 436 -25.10 -0.33 5.92
N ALA A 437 -24.06 0.48 5.69
CA ALA A 437 -23.86 1.75 6.40
C ALA A 437 -25.03 2.72 6.17
N ALA A 438 -25.48 2.85 4.92
CA ALA A 438 -26.59 3.74 4.57
C ALA A 438 -27.94 3.28 5.17
N LEU A 439 -28.17 1.98 5.28
CA LEU A 439 -29.34 1.41 5.95
C LEU A 439 -29.32 1.64 7.48
N VAL A 440 -28.14 1.56 8.12
CA VAL A 440 -27.97 1.95 9.51
C VAL A 440 -28.30 3.43 9.69
N ALA A 441 -27.79 4.28 8.81
CA ALA A 441 -28.09 5.71 8.84
C ALA A 441 -29.60 5.99 8.66
N LYS A 442 -30.27 5.32 7.72
CA LYS A 442 -31.72 5.43 7.50
C LYS A 442 -32.51 5.08 8.75
N LYS A 443 -32.23 3.93 9.37
CA LYS A 443 -32.91 3.49 10.59
C LYS A 443 -32.63 4.44 11.75
N ALA A 444 -31.41 4.93 11.91
CA ALA A 444 -31.06 5.94 12.92
C ALA A 444 -31.84 7.24 12.73
N ASN A 445 -31.93 7.76 11.50
CA ASN A 445 -32.72 8.95 11.19
C ASN A 445 -34.21 8.75 11.50
N GLN A 446 -34.79 7.62 11.14
CA GLN A 446 -36.17 7.28 11.43
C GLN A 446 -36.50 7.24 12.94
N LEU A 447 -35.52 6.88 13.76
CA LEU A 447 -35.63 6.82 15.20
C LEU A 447 -35.18 8.13 15.90
N GLY A 448 -34.77 9.15 15.12
CA GLY A 448 -34.42 10.47 15.67
C GLY A 448 -33.01 10.53 16.28
N LEU A 449 -32.14 9.56 15.99
CA LEU A 449 -30.75 9.59 16.45
C LEU A 449 -29.91 10.56 15.63
N VAL A 450 -28.96 11.22 16.28
CA VAL A 450 -27.99 12.13 15.66
C VAL A 450 -26.57 11.78 16.12
N ARG A 451 -25.58 12.05 15.27
CA ARG A 451 -24.18 11.90 15.65
C ARG A 451 -23.79 12.88 16.74
N LYS A 452 -22.76 12.56 17.51
CA LYS A 452 -22.25 13.49 18.55
C LYS A 452 -21.56 14.71 17.90
N PRO A 453 -21.69 15.90 18.50
CA PRO A 453 -21.23 17.15 17.88
C PRO A 453 -19.71 17.23 17.68
N TRP A 454 -18.92 16.54 18.50
CA TRP A 454 -17.45 16.52 18.39
C TRP A 454 -16.90 15.55 17.33
N VAL A 455 -17.75 14.71 16.72
CA VAL A 455 -17.31 13.72 15.72
C VAL A 455 -17.26 14.36 14.35
N LYS A 456 -16.07 14.44 13.76
CA LYS A 456 -15.90 14.78 12.34
C LYS A 456 -16.26 13.57 11.51
N THR A 457 -17.36 13.64 10.77
CA THR A 457 -17.85 12.55 9.91
C THR A 457 -17.55 12.83 8.45
N SER A 458 -17.23 11.78 7.68
CA SER A 458 -16.98 11.90 6.24
C SER A 458 -17.28 10.61 5.49
N PHE A 459 -17.66 10.76 4.22
CA PHE A 459 -17.79 9.66 3.27
C PHE A 459 -16.93 9.96 2.03
N ALA A 460 -15.94 9.11 1.76
CA ALA A 460 -15.07 9.19 0.61
C ALA A 460 -15.10 7.87 -0.16
N PRO A 461 -16.06 7.66 -1.06
CA PRO A 461 -16.14 6.46 -1.88
C PRO A 461 -15.01 6.40 -2.90
N GLY A 462 -14.54 5.19 -3.21
CA GLY A 462 -13.47 4.98 -4.18
C GLY A 462 -13.91 5.04 -5.64
N SER A 463 -15.20 5.22 -5.90
CA SER A 463 -15.76 5.36 -7.25
C SER A 463 -17.00 6.23 -7.25
N LYS A 464 -17.18 7.01 -8.30
CA LYS A 464 -18.41 7.79 -8.55
C LYS A 464 -19.66 6.90 -8.73
N VAL A 465 -19.47 5.63 -9.04
CA VAL A 465 -20.58 4.67 -9.16
C VAL A 465 -21.31 4.51 -7.83
N ALA A 466 -20.61 4.60 -6.70
CA ALA A 466 -21.23 4.51 -5.37
C ALA A 466 -22.29 5.62 -5.15
N LYS A 467 -22.01 6.84 -5.62
CA LYS A 467 -23.00 7.91 -5.58
C LYS A 467 -24.26 7.53 -6.37
N LEU A 468 -24.10 7.02 -7.59
CA LEU A 468 -25.22 6.72 -8.48
C LEU A 468 -26.15 5.63 -7.90
N TYR A 469 -25.61 4.54 -7.35
CA TYR A 469 -26.49 3.52 -6.79
C TYR A 469 -27.12 3.95 -5.45
N LEU A 470 -26.44 4.74 -4.63
CA LEU A 470 -27.01 5.30 -3.40
C LEU A 470 -28.12 6.32 -3.70
N GLU A 471 -27.94 7.16 -4.71
CA GLU A 471 -28.99 8.07 -5.19
C GLU A 471 -30.19 7.29 -5.71
N SER A 472 -29.97 6.27 -6.56
CA SER A 472 -31.02 5.38 -7.07
C SER A 472 -31.81 4.70 -5.95
N ALA A 473 -31.14 4.31 -4.86
CA ALA A 473 -31.78 3.67 -3.71
C ALA A 473 -32.43 4.68 -2.72
N GLY A 474 -32.25 5.99 -2.94
CA GLY A 474 -32.69 7.03 -1.99
C GLY A 474 -31.94 6.99 -0.65
N LEU A 475 -30.71 6.43 -0.63
CA LEU A 475 -29.92 6.23 0.58
C LEU A 475 -28.83 7.30 0.80
N LEU A 476 -28.41 8.02 -0.25
CA LEU A 476 -27.41 9.08 -0.08
C LEU A 476 -27.89 10.19 0.88
N PRO A 477 -29.13 10.70 0.78
CA PRO A 477 -29.65 11.69 1.73
C PRO A 477 -29.67 11.21 3.18
N GLU A 478 -29.82 9.90 3.41
CA GLU A 478 -29.82 9.32 4.76
C GLU A 478 -28.43 9.38 5.42
N LEU A 479 -27.37 9.14 4.63
CA LEU A 479 -26.00 9.34 5.08
C LEU A 479 -25.70 10.82 5.35
N GLU A 480 -26.10 11.70 4.44
CA GLU A 480 -25.92 13.16 4.54
C GLU A 480 -26.62 13.74 5.78
N GLN A 481 -27.78 13.24 6.11
CA GLN A 481 -28.56 13.67 7.30
C GLN A 481 -27.82 13.34 8.61
N LEU A 482 -26.98 12.31 8.64
CA LEU A 482 -26.10 12.00 9.78
C LEU A 482 -24.71 12.68 9.66
N GLY A 483 -24.50 13.52 8.66
CA GLY A 483 -23.23 14.20 8.41
C GLY A 483 -22.18 13.37 7.69
N PHE A 484 -22.58 12.26 7.06
CA PHE A 484 -21.69 11.47 6.17
C PHE A 484 -21.91 11.89 4.70
N GLY A 485 -21.75 13.17 4.43
CA GLY A 485 -21.73 13.67 3.05
C GLY A 485 -20.46 13.25 2.31
N ILE A 486 -20.54 13.21 0.97
CA ILE A 486 -19.39 12.92 0.11
C ILE A 486 -18.40 14.08 0.17
N VAL A 487 -17.18 13.79 0.64
CA VAL A 487 -16.10 14.79 0.79
C VAL A 487 -15.09 14.75 -0.36
N GLY A 488 -15.04 13.65 -1.09
CA GLY A 488 -14.12 13.41 -2.21
C GLY A 488 -14.26 11.99 -2.74
N TYR A 489 -13.68 11.75 -3.92
CA TYR A 489 -13.46 10.42 -4.50
C TYR A 489 -11.96 10.18 -4.50
N ALA A 490 -11.41 9.86 -3.34
CA ALA A 490 -9.98 9.80 -3.10
C ALA A 490 -9.64 8.98 -1.85
N CYS A 491 -8.40 8.55 -1.72
CA CYS A 491 -7.87 7.94 -0.50
C CYS A 491 -7.57 9.06 0.53
N THR A 492 -8.51 9.32 1.43
CA THR A 492 -8.47 10.46 2.36
C THR A 492 -7.94 10.07 3.73
N THR A 493 -8.81 9.92 4.72
CA THR A 493 -8.49 9.67 6.13
C THR A 493 -7.55 8.46 6.34
N CYS A 494 -7.72 7.38 5.59
CA CYS A 494 -6.86 6.20 5.70
C CYS A 494 -5.39 6.48 5.33
N ASN A 495 -5.15 7.52 4.52
CA ASN A 495 -3.80 7.97 4.14
C ASN A 495 -3.29 9.15 5.00
N GLY A 496 -3.99 9.51 6.07
CA GLY A 496 -3.62 10.63 6.93
C GLY A 496 -4.07 12.01 6.43
N MET A 497 -4.92 12.04 5.40
CA MET A 497 -5.47 13.27 4.82
C MET A 497 -6.84 13.61 5.45
N SER A 498 -6.92 13.53 6.77
CA SER A 498 -8.17 13.79 7.53
C SER A 498 -8.57 15.26 7.57
N GLY A 499 -7.67 16.17 7.19
CA GLY A 499 -7.87 17.62 7.30
C GLY A 499 -7.91 18.12 8.75
N ALA A 500 -8.09 19.41 8.92
CA ALA A 500 -8.13 20.04 10.23
C ALA A 500 -9.39 19.63 11.04
N LEU A 501 -9.25 19.58 12.37
CA LEU A 501 -10.39 19.50 13.29
C LEU A 501 -10.97 20.88 13.53
N ASP A 502 -12.20 20.92 14.05
CA ASP A 502 -12.74 22.17 14.60
C ASP A 502 -11.78 22.71 15.68
N PRO A 503 -11.41 24.00 15.64
CA PRO A 503 -10.45 24.59 16.58
C PRO A 503 -10.84 24.43 18.05
N ALA A 504 -12.13 24.48 18.39
CA ALA A 504 -12.59 24.30 19.76
C ALA A 504 -12.42 22.85 20.24
N ILE A 505 -12.68 21.87 19.36
CA ILE A 505 -12.46 20.45 19.62
C ILE A 505 -10.96 20.18 19.80
N GLN A 506 -10.13 20.69 18.89
CA GLN A 506 -8.69 20.54 18.99
C GLN A 506 -8.15 21.13 20.29
N GLN A 507 -8.60 22.33 20.66
CA GLN A 507 -8.16 23.00 21.88
C GLN A 507 -8.57 22.22 23.14
N GLU A 508 -9.79 21.68 23.19
CA GLU A 508 -10.25 20.84 24.31
C GLU A 508 -9.40 19.57 24.47
N ILE A 509 -9.00 18.94 23.36
CA ILE A 509 -8.11 17.76 23.39
C ILE A 509 -6.76 18.13 24.00
N ILE A 510 -6.19 19.29 23.61
CA ILE A 510 -4.90 19.77 24.12
C ILE A 510 -5.00 20.12 25.60
N ASP A 511 -5.98 20.93 26.00
CA ASP A 511 -6.11 21.45 27.36
C ASP A 511 -6.36 20.34 28.39
N ARG A 512 -7.04 19.29 27.99
CA ARG A 512 -7.42 18.17 28.88
C ARG A 512 -6.51 16.95 28.72
N ASP A 513 -5.53 16.99 27.81
CA ASP A 513 -4.75 15.80 27.37
C ASP A 513 -5.66 14.59 27.11
N LEU A 514 -6.79 14.85 26.44
CA LEU A 514 -7.88 13.89 26.30
C LEU A 514 -7.44 12.67 25.49
N TYR A 515 -7.78 11.48 25.96
CA TYR A 515 -7.69 10.28 25.13
C TYR A 515 -8.78 10.32 24.05
N SER A 516 -8.37 10.69 22.85
CA SER A 516 -9.22 10.82 21.66
C SER A 516 -8.79 9.82 20.59
N ILE A 517 -9.77 9.32 19.84
CA ILE A 517 -9.54 8.25 18.87
C ILE A 517 -10.24 8.52 17.52
N ALA A 518 -9.81 7.80 16.50
CA ALA A 518 -10.51 7.72 15.23
C ALA A 518 -11.09 6.31 15.02
N VAL A 519 -12.26 6.24 14.37
CA VAL A 519 -12.85 5.00 13.86
C VAL A 519 -13.03 5.16 12.35
N LEU A 520 -12.48 4.26 11.57
CA LEU A 520 -12.53 4.37 10.11
C LEU A 520 -12.67 3.00 9.44
N SER A 521 -13.31 2.98 8.29
CA SER A 521 -13.40 1.79 7.44
C SER A 521 -12.19 1.63 6.51
N GLY A 522 -11.01 1.95 7.02
CA GLY A 522 -9.74 1.84 6.30
C GLY A 522 -9.08 0.46 6.45
N ASN A 523 -7.81 0.41 6.11
CA ASN A 523 -6.97 -0.78 6.18
C ASN A 523 -5.76 -0.62 7.12
N ARG A 524 -5.42 0.60 7.55
CA ARG A 524 -4.31 0.91 8.46
C ARG A 524 -4.70 1.91 9.52
N ASN A 525 -4.22 1.67 10.73
CA ASN A 525 -4.51 2.48 11.92
C ASN A 525 -3.27 2.69 12.80
N PHE A 526 -2.08 2.70 12.21
CA PHE A 526 -0.84 2.91 12.94
C PHE A 526 -0.82 4.26 13.67
N ASP A 527 -0.08 4.32 14.77
CA ASP A 527 0.03 5.52 15.59
C ASP A 527 0.52 6.74 14.78
N GLY A 528 -0.19 7.86 14.94
CA GLY A 528 0.11 9.11 14.25
C GLY A 528 -0.26 9.15 12.76
N ARG A 529 -0.79 8.04 12.19
CA ARG A 529 -1.13 7.98 10.77
C ARG A 529 -2.40 8.74 10.40
N ILE A 530 -3.45 8.59 11.20
CA ILE A 530 -4.80 9.07 10.85
C ILE A 530 -4.94 10.57 11.05
N HIS A 531 -4.55 11.06 12.21
CA HIS A 531 -4.56 12.48 12.55
C HIS A 531 -3.62 12.74 13.75
N PRO A 532 -2.90 13.87 13.80
CA PRO A 532 -1.98 14.18 14.89
C PRO A 532 -2.64 14.18 16.29
N TYR A 533 -3.90 14.57 16.37
CA TYR A 533 -4.65 14.64 17.63
C TYR A 533 -5.46 13.39 17.93
N ALA A 534 -5.55 12.42 17.06
CA ALA A 534 -6.08 11.10 17.36
C ALA A 534 -4.95 10.24 17.98
N LYS A 535 -5.00 10.03 19.29
CA LYS A 535 -3.96 9.26 20.00
C LYS A 535 -3.89 7.81 19.49
N GLN A 536 -5.03 7.24 19.15
CA GLN A 536 -5.15 5.90 18.58
C GLN A 536 -6.27 5.83 17.54
N ALA A 537 -6.31 4.74 16.75
CA ALA A 537 -7.34 4.51 15.76
C ALA A 537 -7.78 3.04 15.72
N PHE A 538 -9.04 2.85 15.30
CA PHE A 538 -9.67 1.54 15.15
C PHE A 538 -10.22 1.38 13.73
N LEU A 539 -9.98 0.21 13.13
CA LEU A 539 -10.58 -0.19 11.86
C LEU A 539 -11.91 -0.88 12.15
N ALA A 540 -12.94 -0.50 11.44
CA ALA A 540 -14.28 -1.06 11.59
C ALA A 540 -15.02 -1.11 10.25
N SER A 541 -16.05 -1.94 10.16
CA SER A 541 -16.95 -1.95 9.00
C SER A 541 -17.65 -0.59 8.83
N PRO A 542 -18.03 -0.19 7.61
CA PRO A 542 -18.78 1.04 7.38
C PRO A 542 -20.03 1.21 8.26
N PRO A 543 -20.89 0.20 8.46
CA PRO A 543 -22.02 0.35 9.39
C PRO A 543 -21.60 0.54 10.84
N LEU A 544 -20.49 -0.06 11.32
CA LEU A 544 -19.95 0.21 12.65
C LEU A 544 -19.38 1.61 12.78
N VAL A 545 -18.77 2.16 11.73
CA VAL A 545 -18.31 3.57 11.71
C VAL A 545 -19.47 4.52 11.97
N VAL A 546 -20.63 4.30 11.35
CA VAL A 546 -21.84 5.07 11.60
C VAL A 546 -22.29 4.90 13.05
N ALA A 547 -22.32 3.68 13.57
CA ALA A 547 -22.72 3.39 14.94
C ALA A 547 -21.81 4.09 15.97
N TYR A 548 -20.49 4.10 15.78
CA TYR A 548 -19.56 4.80 16.66
C TYR A 548 -19.65 6.33 16.58
N ALA A 549 -20.06 6.89 15.43
CA ALA A 549 -20.38 8.32 15.33
C ALA A 549 -21.61 8.68 16.20
N LEU A 550 -22.60 7.79 16.29
CA LEU A 550 -23.74 7.94 17.16
C LEU A 550 -23.36 7.78 18.64
N ALA A 551 -22.52 6.79 18.97
CA ALA A 551 -22.03 6.57 20.33
C ALA A 551 -21.10 7.69 20.81
N GLY A 552 -20.20 8.18 19.96
CA GLY A 552 -19.27 9.28 20.21
C GLY A 552 -18.08 8.95 21.10
N THR A 553 -17.95 7.72 21.56
CA THR A 553 -16.81 7.24 22.37
C THR A 553 -16.58 5.75 22.16
N ILE A 554 -15.32 5.32 22.23
CA ILE A 554 -14.93 3.90 22.19
C ILE A 554 -15.19 3.22 23.53
N ARG A 555 -15.36 3.97 24.64
CA ARG A 555 -15.67 3.45 25.97
C ARG A 555 -17.10 2.92 26.10
N PHE A 556 -17.84 2.94 25.05
CA PHE A 556 -19.23 2.50 24.92
C PHE A 556 -19.30 1.01 24.56
N ASP A 557 -20.10 0.22 25.29
CA ASP A 557 -20.36 -1.18 24.89
C ASP A 557 -21.39 -1.19 23.74
N ILE A 558 -20.87 -1.27 22.52
CA ILE A 558 -21.68 -1.16 21.29
C ILE A 558 -22.73 -2.26 21.17
N GLU A 559 -22.55 -3.39 21.84
CA GLU A 559 -23.49 -4.51 21.81
C GLU A 559 -24.61 -4.41 22.88
N LYS A 560 -24.38 -3.67 23.96
CA LYS A 560 -25.29 -3.66 25.12
C LYS A 560 -25.82 -2.27 25.49
N ASP A 561 -25.06 -1.20 25.22
CA ASP A 561 -25.47 0.13 25.63
C ASP A 561 -26.46 0.74 24.63
N SER A 562 -27.42 1.49 25.14
CA SER A 562 -28.38 2.22 24.33
C SER A 562 -27.73 3.42 23.65
N LEU A 563 -27.88 3.52 22.34
CA LEU A 563 -27.40 4.64 21.50
C LEU A 563 -28.22 5.93 21.70
N GLY A 564 -29.40 5.80 22.32
CA GLY A 564 -30.33 6.88 22.55
C GLY A 564 -31.74 6.35 22.83
N THR A 565 -32.71 7.22 22.75
CA THR A 565 -34.13 6.86 22.88
C THR A 565 -34.91 7.33 21.65
N ASP A 566 -35.93 6.59 21.26
CA ASP A 566 -36.87 7.03 20.23
C ASP A 566 -37.79 8.15 20.75
N ASN A 567 -38.66 8.66 19.89
CA ASN A 567 -39.64 9.70 20.20
C ASN A 567 -40.63 9.32 21.34
N ASN A 568 -40.69 8.02 21.68
CA ASN A 568 -41.55 7.48 22.75
C ASN A 568 -40.76 7.19 24.05
N GLY A 569 -39.47 7.50 24.06
CA GLY A 569 -38.58 7.24 25.20
C GLY A 569 -38.08 5.79 25.30
N LYS A 570 -38.31 4.94 24.29
CA LYS A 570 -37.80 3.58 24.25
C LYS A 570 -36.31 3.57 23.90
N PRO A 571 -35.45 2.85 24.65
CA PRO A 571 -34.02 2.72 24.30
C PRO A 571 -33.81 2.10 22.95
N ILE A 572 -32.83 2.61 22.17
CA ILE A 572 -32.41 2.14 20.87
C ILE A 572 -31.04 1.49 20.99
N TYR A 573 -30.90 0.27 20.51
CA TYR A 573 -29.67 -0.51 20.50
C TYR A 573 -29.14 -0.72 19.09
N LEU A 574 -27.88 -1.15 18.97
CA LEU A 574 -27.26 -1.47 17.67
C LEU A 574 -28.11 -2.46 16.87
N SER A 575 -28.69 -3.47 17.53
CA SER A 575 -29.56 -4.48 16.91
C SER A 575 -30.83 -3.89 16.26
N ASP A 576 -31.31 -2.74 16.73
CA ASP A 576 -32.47 -2.06 16.13
C ASP A 576 -32.09 -1.36 14.81
N LEU A 577 -30.80 -1.03 14.64
CA LEU A 577 -30.26 -0.31 13.48
C LEU A 577 -29.64 -1.25 12.44
N TRP A 578 -29.17 -2.43 12.84
CA TRP A 578 -28.41 -3.33 11.96
C TRP A 578 -29.30 -3.94 10.89
N PRO A 579 -28.95 -3.79 9.58
CA PRO A 579 -29.78 -4.36 8.53
C PRO A 579 -29.56 -5.87 8.42
N SER A 580 -30.59 -6.59 7.97
CA SER A 580 -30.47 -7.98 7.59
C SER A 580 -29.75 -8.13 6.25
N ASP A 581 -29.16 -9.29 6.00
CA ASP A 581 -28.55 -9.60 4.69
C ASP A 581 -29.58 -9.50 3.56
N ALA A 582 -30.84 -9.90 3.81
CA ALA A 582 -31.93 -9.80 2.84
C ALA A 582 -32.25 -8.34 2.47
N GLU A 583 -32.23 -7.40 3.42
CA GLU A 583 -32.41 -5.98 3.17
C GLU A 583 -31.27 -5.42 2.29
N ILE A 584 -30.02 -5.80 2.61
CA ILE A 584 -28.85 -5.37 1.86
C ILE A 584 -28.89 -5.93 0.43
N ASP A 585 -29.13 -7.21 0.27
CA ASP A 585 -29.17 -7.88 -1.02
C ASP A 585 -30.29 -7.35 -1.93
N ALA A 586 -31.45 -7.04 -1.36
CA ALA A 586 -32.55 -6.42 -2.11
C ALA A 586 -32.14 -5.06 -2.69
N VAL A 587 -31.50 -4.21 -1.91
CA VAL A 587 -31.04 -2.88 -2.37
C VAL A 587 -29.93 -3.02 -3.42
N VAL A 588 -28.93 -3.87 -3.19
CA VAL A 588 -27.83 -4.10 -4.14
C VAL A 588 -28.38 -4.67 -5.45
N GLY A 589 -29.23 -5.69 -5.40
CA GLY A 589 -29.83 -6.30 -6.59
C GLY A 589 -30.71 -5.35 -7.41
N GLU A 590 -31.41 -4.43 -6.75
CA GLU A 590 -32.30 -3.49 -7.42
C GLU A 590 -31.57 -2.24 -7.94
N HIS A 591 -30.53 -1.75 -7.25
CA HIS A 591 -29.97 -0.41 -7.50
C HIS A 591 -28.54 -0.39 -8.03
N VAL A 592 -27.75 -1.47 -7.94
CA VAL A 592 -26.41 -1.55 -8.54
C VAL A 592 -26.53 -2.15 -9.94
N LYS A 593 -26.29 -1.32 -10.98
CA LYS A 593 -26.57 -1.69 -12.39
C LYS A 593 -25.39 -1.40 -13.31
N PRO A 594 -25.18 -2.22 -14.38
CA PRO A 594 -24.09 -2.03 -15.35
C PRO A 594 -24.03 -0.64 -15.98
N GLN A 595 -25.21 -0.05 -16.23
CA GLN A 595 -25.33 1.27 -16.87
C GLN A 595 -24.66 2.38 -16.05
N GLN A 596 -24.63 2.25 -14.73
CA GLN A 596 -23.97 3.22 -13.85
C GLN A 596 -22.46 3.18 -14.03
N PHE A 597 -21.87 1.99 -14.13
CA PHE A 597 -20.44 1.81 -14.42
C PHE A 597 -20.10 2.35 -15.82
N GLN A 598 -20.88 2.03 -16.83
CA GLN A 598 -20.70 2.54 -18.18
C GLN A 598 -20.78 4.06 -18.22
N GLN A 599 -21.77 4.66 -17.54
CA GLN A 599 -21.93 6.12 -17.47
C GLN A 599 -20.68 6.81 -16.92
N ILE A 600 -20.04 6.25 -15.92
CA ILE A 600 -18.84 6.82 -15.29
C ILE A 600 -17.60 6.54 -16.15
N TYR A 601 -17.38 5.27 -16.51
CA TYR A 601 -16.10 4.85 -17.08
C TYR A 601 -15.94 5.14 -18.57
N VAL A 602 -17.01 5.20 -19.37
CA VAL A 602 -16.91 5.61 -20.78
C VAL A 602 -16.33 7.02 -20.91
N LYS A 603 -16.77 7.95 -20.05
CA LYS A 603 -16.22 9.32 -20.04
C LYS A 603 -14.79 9.39 -19.52
N MET A 604 -14.50 8.61 -18.46
CA MET A 604 -13.19 8.64 -17.79
C MET A 604 -12.06 8.13 -18.69
N PHE A 605 -12.35 7.15 -19.55
CA PHE A 605 -11.37 6.52 -20.44
C PHE A 605 -11.49 6.96 -21.91
N GLN A 606 -12.15 8.08 -22.18
CA GLN A 606 -12.12 8.66 -23.52
C GLN A 606 -10.69 9.08 -23.88
N PRO A 607 -10.21 8.81 -25.11
CA PRO A 607 -8.91 9.30 -25.55
C PRO A 607 -8.85 10.83 -25.40
N ASP A 608 -7.78 11.29 -24.77
CA ASP A 608 -7.51 12.73 -24.71
C ASP A 608 -6.79 13.16 -25.99
N GLU A 609 -7.38 14.09 -26.72
CA GLU A 609 -6.79 14.68 -27.94
C GLU A 609 -5.70 15.73 -27.62
N GLY A 610 -5.11 15.68 -26.41
CA GLY A 610 -4.13 16.64 -25.93
C GLY A 610 -2.92 16.80 -26.86
N GLN A 611 -2.34 17.99 -26.88
CA GLN A 611 -1.14 18.29 -27.68
C GLN A 611 0.05 17.53 -27.10
N VAL A 612 0.74 16.77 -27.93
CA VAL A 612 2.02 16.13 -27.57
C VAL A 612 3.08 17.22 -27.45
N THR A 613 3.74 17.33 -26.31
CA THR A 613 4.87 18.27 -26.17
C THR A 613 6.07 17.78 -26.96
N THR A 614 6.83 18.70 -27.53
CA THR A 614 8.10 18.43 -28.20
C THR A 614 9.29 18.58 -27.25
N GLU A 615 9.07 19.08 -26.03
CA GLU A 615 10.13 19.32 -25.05
C GLU A 615 10.37 18.06 -24.21
N PRO A 616 11.50 17.35 -24.40
CA PRO A 616 11.78 16.12 -23.67
C PRO A 616 12.22 16.35 -22.22
N LEU A 617 12.68 17.56 -21.89
CA LEU A 617 13.12 17.96 -20.55
C LEU A 617 12.04 18.79 -19.85
N TYR A 618 11.88 18.59 -18.55
CA TYR A 618 10.96 19.39 -17.74
C TYR A 618 11.60 20.74 -17.35
N ASP A 619 10.81 21.79 -17.39
CA ASP A 619 11.22 23.11 -16.93
C ASP A 619 11.09 23.21 -15.39
N TRP A 620 12.16 22.82 -14.70
CA TRP A 620 12.19 22.79 -13.23
C TRP A 620 12.08 24.20 -12.64
N ARG A 621 11.13 24.37 -11.74
CA ARG A 621 10.88 25.65 -11.04
C ARG A 621 11.63 25.67 -9.72
N PRO A 622 12.70 26.48 -9.53
CA PRO A 622 13.50 26.48 -8.30
C PRO A 622 12.74 26.86 -7.03
N GLN A 623 11.65 27.62 -7.17
CA GLN A 623 10.78 28.04 -6.07
C GLN A 623 9.74 26.97 -5.67
N SER A 624 9.53 25.93 -6.46
CA SER A 624 8.55 24.88 -6.14
C SER A 624 8.98 24.11 -4.90
N THR A 625 8.04 23.89 -4.00
CA THR A 625 8.19 23.01 -2.84
C THR A 625 7.56 21.62 -3.08
N TYR A 626 7.08 21.36 -4.29
CA TYR A 626 6.43 20.11 -4.67
C TYR A 626 7.21 19.31 -5.71
N ILE A 627 7.82 19.99 -6.70
CA ILE A 627 8.53 19.37 -7.83
C ILE A 627 9.89 20.00 -7.98
N ARG A 628 10.93 19.19 -7.82
CA ARG A 628 12.32 19.63 -7.91
C ARG A 628 13.18 18.57 -8.57
N ARG A 629 14.18 18.99 -9.39
CA ARG A 629 15.15 18.08 -9.99
C ARG A 629 15.79 17.19 -8.92
N PRO A 630 15.74 15.87 -9.04
CA PRO A 630 16.30 14.94 -8.04
C PRO A 630 17.84 14.97 -8.08
N PRO A 631 18.53 14.81 -6.92
CA PRO A 631 19.98 14.94 -6.82
C PRO A 631 20.76 13.64 -7.03
N TYR A 632 20.13 12.53 -7.44
CA TYR A 632 20.69 11.19 -7.34
C TYR A 632 21.89 10.89 -8.23
N TRP A 633 22.16 11.72 -9.24
CA TRP A 633 23.28 11.55 -10.16
C TRP A 633 24.43 12.54 -9.92
N GLU A 634 24.36 13.30 -8.82
CA GLU A 634 25.28 14.38 -8.52
C GLU A 634 26.04 14.15 -7.20
N GLY A 635 27.24 14.73 -7.09
CA GLY A 635 28.01 14.82 -5.85
C GLY A 635 28.34 13.47 -5.24
N ALA A 636 28.15 13.37 -3.92
CA ALA A 636 28.48 12.17 -3.12
C ALA A 636 27.64 10.94 -3.49
N LEU A 637 26.47 11.13 -4.10
CA LEU A 637 25.60 10.01 -4.52
C LEU A 637 26.12 9.30 -5.76
N ALA A 638 26.95 9.96 -6.57
CA ALA A 638 27.65 9.39 -7.71
C ALA A 638 29.03 8.85 -7.39
N GLY A 639 29.52 9.03 -6.14
CA GLY A 639 30.88 8.71 -5.69
C GLY A 639 31.05 7.38 -4.99
N GLU A 640 32.29 7.12 -4.54
CA GLU A 640 32.63 5.93 -3.76
C GLU A 640 31.97 5.95 -2.38
N ARG A 641 31.62 4.77 -1.86
CA ARG A 641 30.99 4.55 -0.57
C ARG A 641 31.98 4.04 0.46
N SER A 642 31.70 4.32 1.73
CA SER A 642 32.49 3.79 2.84
C SER A 642 31.64 2.95 3.77
N LEU A 643 32.03 1.68 3.92
CA LEU A 643 31.46 0.76 4.92
C LEU A 643 32.30 0.71 6.18
N SER A 644 33.14 1.72 6.40
CA SER A 644 34.05 1.81 7.56
C SER A 644 33.84 3.09 8.36
N GLY A 645 34.02 2.99 9.68
CA GLY A 645 33.90 4.11 10.59
C GLY A 645 32.50 4.72 10.66
N MET A 646 31.46 3.91 10.39
CA MET A 646 30.07 4.36 10.42
C MET A 646 29.62 4.70 11.85
N ARG A 647 28.87 5.82 11.99
CA ARG A 647 28.19 6.18 13.24
C ARG A 647 26.72 5.77 13.19
N PRO A 648 26.11 5.34 14.29
CA PRO A 648 24.68 5.07 14.31
C PRO A 648 23.89 6.37 14.30
N LEU A 649 22.95 6.51 13.36
CA LEU A 649 21.96 7.60 13.35
C LEU A 649 20.81 7.28 14.31
N ALA A 650 20.41 6.03 14.35
CA ALA A 650 19.34 5.55 15.22
C ALA A 650 19.54 4.07 15.61
N ILE A 651 19.11 3.75 16.83
CA ILE A 651 18.88 2.38 17.31
C ILE A 651 17.38 2.27 17.59
N LEU A 652 16.71 1.40 16.85
CA LEU A 652 15.25 1.33 16.79
C LEU A 652 14.75 -0.04 17.29
N GLY A 653 13.56 -0.06 17.84
CA GLY A 653 12.89 -1.28 18.30
C GLY A 653 12.32 -2.13 17.17
N ASP A 654 11.41 -3.02 17.54
CA ASP A 654 10.69 -3.88 16.61
C ASP A 654 9.49 -3.14 15.99
N ASN A 655 8.97 -3.67 14.88
CA ASN A 655 7.76 -3.17 14.20
C ASN A 655 7.84 -1.70 13.77
N ILE A 656 9.00 -1.25 13.36
CA ILE A 656 9.17 0.10 12.79
C ILE A 656 8.52 0.15 11.42
N THR A 657 7.53 1.04 11.30
CA THR A 657 6.77 1.21 10.06
C THR A 657 7.35 2.29 9.15
N THR A 658 6.98 2.27 7.88
CA THR A 658 7.33 3.37 6.96
C THR A 658 6.75 4.72 7.38
N ASP A 659 5.71 4.75 8.24
CA ASP A 659 5.21 5.98 8.86
C ASP A 659 6.18 6.56 9.91
N HIS A 660 6.95 5.72 10.60
CA HIS A 660 8.05 6.17 11.46
C HIS A 660 9.23 6.69 10.64
N LEU A 661 9.53 6.04 9.50
CA LEU A 661 10.68 6.34 8.66
C LEU A 661 10.48 7.59 7.80
N SER A 662 9.28 7.75 7.24
CA SER A 662 8.90 8.85 6.35
C SER A 662 7.40 9.08 6.44
N PRO A 663 6.91 9.93 7.35
CA PRO A 663 5.47 10.16 7.54
C PRO A 663 4.80 10.71 6.28
N SER A 664 3.48 10.52 6.18
CA SER A 664 2.63 11.00 5.07
C SER A 664 1.66 12.09 5.48
N ASN A 665 1.40 12.24 6.77
CA ASN A 665 0.38 13.13 7.33
C ASN A 665 0.73 14.62 7.19
N ALA A 666 -0.13 15.48 7.72
CA ALA A 666 0.02 16.93 7.70
C ALA A 666 1.36 17.38 8.30
N ILE A 667 1.97 18.38 7.68
CA ILE A 667 3.21 18.99 8.14
C ILE A 667 2.88 20.01 9.23
N LEU A 668 3.49 19.85 10.40
CA LEU A 668 3.35 20.79 11.51
C LEU A 668 4.35 21.95 11.36
N ALA A 669 3.94 23.17 11.70
CA ALA A 669 4.80 24.37 11.65
C ALA A 669 6.08 24.23 12.48
N SER A 670 6.02 23.49 13.60
CA SER A 670 7.15 23.22 14.49
C SER A 670 8.12 22.14 13.99
N SER A 671 7.80 21.48 12.87
CA SER A 671 8.68 20.48 12.28
C SER A 671 9.77 21.12 11.42
N ALA A 672 10.87 20.38 11.18
CA ALA A 672 11.93 20.84 10.27
C ALA A 672 11.42 21.13 8.85
N ALA A 673 10.45 20.35 8.36
CA ALA A 673 9.81 20.61 7.08
C ALA A 673 8.93 21.88 7.13
N GLY A 674 8.16 22.07 8.21
CA GLY A 674 7.35 23.29 8.38
C GLY A 674 8.20 24.56 8.44
N GLU A 675 9.32 24.52 9.16
CA GLU A 675 10.29 25.64 9.18
C GLU A 675 10.89 25.92 7.79
N TYR A 676 11.16 24.85 7.01
CA TYR A 676 11.62 25.01 5.64
C TYR A 676 10.56 25.64 4.74
N LEU A 677 9.31 25.16 4.81
CA LEU A 677 8.19 25.70 4.02
C LEU A 677 7.93 27.17 4.38
N THR A 678 8.01 27.53 5.66
CA THR A 678 7.91 28.93 6.10
C THR A 678 9.01 29.81 5.49
N LYS A 679 10.25 29.31 5.40
CA LYS A 679 11.35 30.00 4.71
C LYS A 679 11.14 30.14 3.21
N MET A 680 10.37 29.23 2.62
CA MET A 680 9.94 29.26 1.21
C MET A 680 8.68 30.11 1.00
N GLU A 681 8.24 30.85 2.02
CA GLU A 681 7.07 31.75 2.00
C GLU A 681 5.73 31.04 1.78
N VAL A 682 5.63 29.75 2.11
CA VAL A 682 4.38 29.00 2.13
C VAL A 682 3.63 29.31 3.41
N SER A 683 2.34 29.63 3.34
CA SER A 683 1.49 29.83 4.53
C SER A 683 1.22 28.51 5.26
N GLU A 684 1.07 28.54 6.58
CA GLU A 684 0.84 27.32 7.38
C GLU A 684 -0.39 26.55 6.94
N GLU A 685 -1.45 27.24 6.54
CA GLU A 685 -2.69 26.62 6.02
C GLU A 685 -2.46 25.84 4.72
N ASP A 686 -1.38 26.13 4.00
CA ASP A 686 -1.02 25.50 2.72
C ASP A 686 0.16 24.54 2.82
N PHE A 687 0.64 24.21 4.02
CA PHE A 687 1.73 23.24 4.20
C PHE A 687 1.36 21.84 3.68
N ASN A 688 0.05 21.54 3.61
CA ASN A 688 -0.43 20.27 3.09
C ASN A 688 0.19 19.09 3.89
N SER A 689 0.65 18.04 3.22
CA SER A 689 1.19 16.84 3.87
C SER A 689 2.58 16.50 3.36
N TYR A 690 3.33 15.73 4.16
CA TYR A 690 4.60 15.16 3.71
C TYR A 690 4.46 14.35 2.42
N ALA A 691 3.34 13.64 2.26
CA ALA A 691 3.08 12.83 1.08
C ALA A 691 3.09 13.65 -0.20
N THR A 692 2.46 14.81 -0.20
CA THR A 692 2.33 15.67 -1.39
C THR A 692 3.65 16.36 -1.80
N HIS A 693 4.60 16.51 -0.89
CA HIS A 693 5.91 17.14 -1.13
C HIS A 693 7.03 16.16 -1.52
N ARG A 694 6.72 14.88 -1.79
CA ARG A 694 7.74 13.87 -2.12
C ARG A 694 8.45 14.08 -3.45
N GLY A 695 7.94 14.92 -4.35
CA GLY A 695 8.63 15.38 -5.55
C GLY A 695 9.64 16.51 -5.29
N ASP A 696 9.67 17.08 -4.09
CA ASP A 696 10.72 18.02 -3.62
C ASP A 696 11.62 17.32 -2.59
N HIS A 697 12.83 16.95 -3.01
CA HIS A 697 13.78 16.26 -2.13
C HIS A 697 14.17 17.10 -0.91
N LEU A 698 14.10 18.43 -0.97
CA LEU A 698 14.44 19.30 0.16
C LEU A 698 13.40 19.23 1.28
N THR A 699 12.12 19.15 0.95
CA THR A 699 11.05 18.89 1.94
C THR A 699 11.07 17.43 2.38
N ALA A 700 11.14 16.50 1.44
CA ALA A 700 11.01 15.06 1.71
C ALA A 700 12.17 14.50 2.57
N GLN A 701 13.42 14.97 2.40
CA GLN A 701 14.53 14.54 3.26
C GLN A 701 14.35 14.98 4.73
N ARG A 702 13.63 16.08 4.99
CA ARG A 702 13.30 16.55 6.33
C ARG A 702 12.21 15.71 7.01
N ALA A 703 11.55 14.85 6.25
CA ALA A 703 10.63 13.84 6.78
C ALA A 703 11.35 12.60 7.33
N THR A 704 12.66 12.45 7.08
CA THR A 704 13.43 11.27 7.52
C THR A 704 13.41 11.16 9.04
N PHE A 705 12.78 10.07 9.55
CA PHE A 705 12.52 9.83 10.96
C PHE A 705 11.78 10.99 11.69
N ALA A 706 10.97 11.77 10.95
CA ALA A 706 10.30 12.95 11.51
C ALA A 706 9.05 12.65 12.35
N ASN A 707 8.65 11.38 12.45
CA ASN A 707 7.46 11.01 13.22
C ASN A 707 7.68 11.27 14.72
N PRO A 708 6.82 12.09 15.38
CA PRO A 708 6.95 12.39 16.82
C PRO A 708 6.68 11.18 17.74
N LYS A 709 6.18 10.07 17.19
CA LYS A 709 5.97 8.81 17.91
C LYS A 709 7.18 7.88 17.90
N LEU A 710 8.26 8.28 17.23
CA LEU A 710 9.50 7.49 17.16
C LEU A 710 10.14 7.36 18.54
N PHE A 711 10.72 6.20 18.81
CA PHE A 711 11.62 5.94 19.93
C PHE A 711 13.00 5.60 19.39
N ASN A 712 13.96 6.50 19.56
CA ASN A 712 15.38 6.21 19.26
C ASN A 712 16.07 5.85 20.57
N GLU A 713 16.45 4.57 20.73
CA GLU A 713 17.02 4.03 21.97
C GLU A 713 18.37 4.67 22.39
N MET A 714 18.99 5.44 21.44
CA MET A 714 20.17 6.26 21.75
C MET A 714 19.84 7.51 22.60
N VAL A 715 18.56 7.92 22.66
CA VAL A 715 18.14 9.14 23.35
C VAL A 715 17.38 8.76 24.62
N LYS A 716 18.01 9.03 25.76
CA LYS A 716 17.46 8.70 27.08
C LYS A 716 17.46 9.91 28.00
N ASP A 717 16.40 10.05 28.80
CA ASP A 717 16.31 10.98 29.93
C ASP A 717 16.03 10.17 31.20
N ALA A 718 16.81 10.44 32.26
CA ALA A 718 16.75 9.69 33.52
C ALA A 718 16.82 8.14 33.36
N GLY A 719 17.41 7.64 32.27
CA GLY A 719 17.55 6.22 31.95
C GLY A 719 16.44 5.65 31.09
N GLU A 720 15.36 6.39 30.83
CA GLU A 720 14.23 6.01 29.99
C GLU A 720 14.38 6.56 28.58
N VAL A 721 13.96 5.78 27.55
CA VAL A 721 13.98 6.22 26.15
C VAL A 721 12.92 7.30 25.95
N VAL A 722 13.31 8.40 25.33
CA VAL A 722 12.43 9.56 25.07
C VAL A 722 11.74 9.40 23.74
N GLN A 723 10.41 9.56 23.73
CA GLN A 723 9.62 9.60 22.49
C GLN A 723 9.85 10.92 21.73
N GLY A 724 10.04 10.83 20.43
CA GLY A 724 10.16 11.98 19.55
C GLY A 724 11.10 11.73 18.38
N SER A 725 11.08 12.66 17.43
CA SER A 725 12.04 12.70 16.31
C SER A 725 13.38 13.28 16.79
N LEU A 726 14.11 12.50 17.58
CA LEU A 726 15.35 12.89 18.25
C LEU A 726 16.51 11.97 17.86
N ALA A 727 17.72 12.52 17.86
CA ALA A 727 18.96 11.76 17.70
C ALA A 727 20.05 12.32 18.59
N ARG A 728 21.08 11.51 18.83
CA ARG A 728 22.27 11.92 19.57
C ARG A 728 23.46 11.97 18.61
N VAL A 729 24.07 13.15 18.49
CA VAL A 729 25.23 13.37 17.62
C VAL A 729 26.48 12.94 18.35
N GLU A 730 27.22 11.99 17.78
CA GLU A 730 28.47 11.49 18.31
C GLU A 730 29.69 12.08 17.53
N PRO A 731 30.87 12.27 18.16
CA PRO A 731 31.23 11.84 19.52
C PRO A 731 30.83 12.80 20.65
N GLU A 732 30.21 13.95 20.35
CA GLU A 732 29.92 15.00 21.35
C GLU A 732 28.80 14.56 22.33
N GLY A 733 27.96 13.60 21.96
CA GLY A 733 26.84 13.14 22.76
C GLY A 733 25.68 14.14 22.84
N GLN A 734 25.60 15.10 21.93
CA GLN A 734 24.57 16.14 21.91
C GLN A 734 23.24 15.58 21.38
N VAL A 735 22.18 15.70 22.14
CA VAL A 735 20.82 15.37 21.70
C VAL A 735 20.22 16.55 20.95
N THR A 736 19.70 16.28 19.75
CA THR A 736 19.05 17.27 18.87
C THR A 736 17.81 16.66 18.24
N ARG A 737 17.02 17.46 17.52
CA ARG A 737 16.04 16.88 16.57
C ARG A 737 16.78 16.07 15.52
N MET A 738 16.11 15.07 14.99
CA MET A 738 16.68 14.16 13.99
C MET A 738 17.27 14.94 12.79
N TRP A 739 16.56 15.97 12.30
CA TRP A 739 17.02 16.73 11.13
C TRP A 739 18.35 17.45 11.37
N GLU A 740 18.54 18.10 12.52
CA GLU A 740 19.80 18.78 12.84
C GLU A 740 20.96 17.79 12.99
N ALA A 741 20.69 16.58 13.50
CA ALA A 741 21.69 15.53 13.54
C ALA A 741 22.08 15.08 12.12
N ILE A 742 21.09 14.90 11.24
CA ILE A 742 21.31 14.55 9.82
C ILE A 742 22.15 15.63 9.14
N GLU A 743 21.77 16.93 9.26
CA GLU A 743 22.55 18.04 8.69
C GLU A 743 24.00 18.08 9.21
N THR A 744 24.18 17.82 10.51
CA THR A 744 25.52 17.79 11.12
C THR A 744 26.37 16.69 10.50
N TYR A 745 25.83 15.48 10.35
CA TYR A 745 26.56 14.36 9.77
C TYR A 745 26.79 14.53 8.26
N MET A 746 25.82 15.08 7.52
CA MET A 746 25.99 15.43 6.10
C MET A 746 27.16 16.43 5.92
N ASN A 747 27.20 17.49 6.73
CA ASN A 747 28.28 18.49 6.68
C ASN A 747 29.67 17.88 7.00
N ARG A 748 29.72 16.87 7.86
CA ARG A 748 30.94 16.10 8.19
C ARG A 748 31.29 15.04 7.16
N LYS A 749 30.39 14.73 6.22
CA LYS A 749 30.50 13.59 5.31
C LYS A 749 30.69 12.26 6.06
N GLN A 750 30.05 12.13 7.22
CA GLN A 750 30.14 10.98 8.10
C GLN A 750 29.26 9.84 7.56
N PRO A 751 29.85 8.65 7.26
CA PRO A 751 29.02 7.49 6.92
C PRO A 751 28.23 7.03 8.14
N LEU A 752 26.97 6.64 7.90
CA LEU A 752 26.02 6.29 8.95
C LEU A 752 25.49 4.87 8.81
N ILE A 753 25.07 4.32 9.94
CA ILE A 753 24.34 3.05 10.06
C ILE A 753 23.05 3.25 10.85
N VAL A 754 22.02 2.46 10.56
CA VAL A 754 20.83 2.32 11.40
C VAL A 754 20.77 0.89 11.91
N VAL A 755 20.52 0.73 13.20
CA VAL A 755 20.30 -0.57 13.84
C VAL A 755 18.82 -0.69 14.21
N ALA A 756 18.18 -1.81 13.89
CA ALA A 756 16.75 -2.02 14.12
C ALA A 756 16.42 -3.44 14.61
N GLY A 757 15.23 -3.61 15.13
CA GLY A 757 14.67 -4.89 15.55
C GLY A 757 14.01 -5.68 14.45
N ALA A 758 13.01 -6.47 14.80
CA ALA A 758 12.24 -7.31 13.89
C ALA A 758 11.23 -6.49 13.07
N ASP A 759 10.87 -7.02 11.91
CA ASP A 759 9.82 -6.49 11.03
C ASP A 759 10.04 -5.02 10.63
N TYR A 760 11.27 -4.66 10.29
CA TYR A 760 11.64 -3.30 9.91
C TYR A 760 11.07 -2.90 8.55
N GLY A 761 10.36 -1.77 8.50
CA GLY A 761 9.81 -1.19 7.28
C GLY A 761 8.39 -1.64 6.92
N GLN A 762 7.61 -2.10 7.90
CA GLN A 762 6.17 -2.42 7.71
C GLN A 762 5.38 -1.22 7.16
N GLY A 763 4.27 -1.51 6.50
CA GLY A 763 3.30 -0.49 6.09
C GLY A 763 3.37 -0.14 4.62
N SER A 764 3.25 1.15 4.28
CA SER A 764 3.18 1.63 2.89
C SER A 764 4.48 1.43 2.11
N SER A 765 4.35 1.24 0.80
CA SER A 765 5.47 1.01 -0.13
C SER A 765 6.30 2.27 -0.45
N ARG A 766 6.66 3.05 0.56
CA ARG A 766 7.33 4.36 0.39
C ARG A 766 8.81 4.22 0.09
N ASP A 767 9.21 4.55 -1.12
CA ASP A 767 10.62 4.63 -1.50
C ASP A 767 11.36 5.75 -0.74
N TRP A 768 10.67 6.83 -0.33
CA TRP A 768 11.27 7.90 0.49
C TRP A 768 11.75 7.43 1.86
N ALA A 769 11.23 6.32 2.40
CA ALA A 769 11.81 5.69 3.59
C ALA A 769 13.25 5.21 3.36
N ALA A 770 13.61 4.90 2.11
CA ALA A 770 14.98 4.55 1.69
C ALA A 770 15.74 5.75 1.11
N LYS A 771 15.10 6.59 0.29
CA LYS A 771 15.69 7.81 -0.28
C LYS A 771 16.18 8.76 0.82
N GLY A 772 15.36 8.98 1.85
CA GLY A 772 15.70 9.88 2.95
C GLY A 772 16.93 9.43 3.72
N VAL A 773 17.05 8.17 4.08
CA VAL A 773 18.22 7.62 4.78
C VAL A 773 19.46 7.64 3.88
N ARG A 774 19.30 7.37 2.58
CA ARG A 774 20.41 7.48 1.62
C ARG A 774 20.94 8.92 1.53
N LEU A 775 20.06 9.89 1.42
CA LEU A 775 20.43 11.32 1.40
C LEU A 775 21.09 11.77 2.70
N ALA A 776 20.70 11.18 3.83
CA ALA A 776 21.29 11.44 5.14
C ALA A 776 22.73 10.88 5.30
N GLY A 777 23.18 10.00 4.38
CA GLY A 777 24.49 9.35 4.43
C GLY A 777 24.49 7.98 5.09
N VAL A 778 23.33 7.34 5.23
CA VAL A 778 23.21 5.95 5.72
C VAL A 778 23.69 5.01 4.63
N GLU A 779 24.71 4.21 4.93
CA GLU A 779 25.28 3.19 4.03
C GLU A 779 24.74 1.79 4.32
N VAL A 780 24.41 1.52 5.58
CA VAL A 780 23.99 0.19 6.07
C VAL A 780 22.77 0.34 6.98
N ILE A 781 21.83 -0.58 6.83
CA ILE A 781 20.82 -0.84 7.87
C ILE A 781 20.93 -2.29 8.28
N VAL A 782 21.16 -2.54 9.58
CA VAL A 782 21.17 -3.89 10.16
C VAL A 782 19.95 -4.09 11.04
N ALA A 783 19.19 -5.15 10.79
CA ALA A 783 17.94 -5.45 11.50
C ALA A 783 17.81 -6.95 11.80
N GLU A 784 16.89 -7.31 12.70
CA GLU A 784 16.53 -8.71 12.94
C GLU A 784 15.67 -9.28 11.78
N GLY A 785 14.96 -8.43 11.05
CA GLY A 785 14.18 -8.79 9.87
C GLY A 785 13.65 -7.57 9.13
N PHE A 786 13.38 -7.73 7.84
CA PHE A 786 12.89 -6.66 6.95
C PHE A 786 11.57 -7.04 6.31
N GLU A 787 10.70 -6.06 6.15
CA GLU A 787 9.56 -6.17 5.23
C GLU A 787 10.04 -6.06 3.77
N ARG A 788 9.46 -6.86 2.89
CA ARG A 788 9.93 -7.06 1.51
C ARG A 788 10.10 -5.76 0.73
N ILE A 789 9.05 -4.95 0.65
CA ILE A 789 9.06 -3.74 -0.19
C ILE A 789 10.13 -2.75 0.30
N HIS A 790 10.23 -2.56 1.61
CA HIS A 790 11.23 -1.63 2.17
C HIS A 790 12.66 -2.11 1.94
N ARG A 791 12.93 -3.43 2.10
CA ARG A 791 14.22 -4.02 1.77
C ARG A 791 14.61 -3.75 0.31
N THR A 792 13.67 -4.00 -0.63
CA THR A 792 13.89 -3.75 -2.06
C THR A 792 14.17 -2.27 -2.34
N ASN A 793 13.46 -1.35 -1.68
CA ASN A 793 13.72 0.08 -1.81
C ASN A 793 15.11 0.47 -1.27
N LEU A 794 15.57 -0.12 -0.18
CA LEU A 794 16.93 0.10 0.34
C LEU A 794 17.98 -0.31 -0.70
N VAL A 795 17.85 -1.50 -1.26
CA VAL A 795 18.72 -2.00 -2.33
C VAL A 795 18.68 -1.06 -3.54
N GLY A 796 17.50 -0.66 -3.95
CA GLY A 796 17.29 0.25 -5.09
C GLY A 796 17.97 1.61 -4.91
N MET A 797 18.08 2.10 -3.68
CA MET A 797 18.85 3.31 -3.32
C MET A 797 20.31 3.02 -3.02
N GLY A 798 20.70 1.75 -3.06
CA GLY A 798 22.06 1.33 -2.76
C GLY A 798 22.43 1.45 -1.29
N VAL A 799 21.49 1.29 -0.38
CA VAL A 799 21.74 1.06 1.05
C VAL A 799 21.83 -0.44 1.28
N LEU A 800 22.86 -0.88 1.97
CA LEU A 800 23.10 -2.31 2.20
C LEU A 800 22.24 -2.82 3.36
N PRO A 801 21.26 -3.70 3.12
CA PRO A 801 20.49 -4.34 4.19
C PRO A 801 21.25 -5.55 4.74
N LEU A 802 21.49 -5.57 6.05
CA LEU A 802 22.09 -6.67 6.76
C LEU A 802 21.14 -7.23 7.80
N GLN A 803 21.17 -8.55 8.00
CA GLN A 803 20.31 -9.19 8.98
C GLN A 803 21.13 -9.89 10.05
N PHE A 804 20.79 -9.63 11.31
CA PHE A 804 21.36 -10.34 12.44
C PHE A 804 21.03 -11.84 12.37
N LYS A 805 21.97 -12.67 12.84
CA LYS A 805 21.72 -14.09 13.04
C LYS A 805 20.75 -14.30 14.21
N ALA A 806 20.03 -15.42 14.19
CA ALA A 806 19.08 -15.75 15.23
C ALA A 806 19.71 -15.66 16.65
N GLY A 807 19.04 -14.96 17.56
CA GLY A 807 19.50 -14.75 18.93
C GLY A 807 20.49 -13.57 19.10
N THR A 808 20.87 -12.90 18.02
CA THR A 808 21.72 -11.69 18.06
C THR A 808 20.86 -10.46 17.72
N ASN A 809 20.91 -9.45 18.56
CA ASN A 809 20.21 -8.17 18.33
C ASN A 809 20.86 -7.03 19.13
N ARG A 810 20.31 -5.84 19.01
CA ARG A 810 20.78 -4.62 19.69
C ARG A 810 20.89 -4.78 21.22
N ASN A 811 19.97 -5.54 21.83
CA ASN A 811 19.97 -5.77 23.28
C ASN A 811 21.02 -6.79 23.73
N THR A 812 21.16 -7.90 22.99
CA THR A 812 22.20 -8.92 23.29
C THR A 812 23.60 -8.39 23.06
N LEU A 813 23.74 -7.40 22.16
CA LEU A 813 25.00 -6.71 21.91
C LEU A 813 25.21 -5.49 22.83
N GLU A 814 24.24 -5.14 23.68
CA GLU A 814 24.29 -4.01 24.59
C GLU A 814 24.71 -2.69 23.89
N LEU A 815 24.10 -2.39 22.74
CA LEU A 815 24.42 -1.20 21.96
C LEU A 815 23.86 0.04 22.63
N ASP A 816 24.68 1.08 22.74
CA ASP A 816 24.30 2.36 23.38
C ASP A 816 24.37 3.57 22.45
N GLY A 817 24.86 3.38 21.22
CA GLY A 817 24.97 4.40 20.17
C GLY A 817 26.29 5.16 20.14
N THR A 818 27.28 4.81 21.00
CA THR A 818 28.63 5.39 21.00
C THR A 818 29.61 4.65 20.08
N GLU A 819 29.18 3.50 19.54
CA GLU A 819 30.01 2.59 18.78
C GLU A 819 30.37 3.14 17.39
N LEU A 820 31.44 2.58 16.83
CA LEU A 820 31.78 2.66 15.41
C LEU A 820 31.56 1.31 14.75
N TYR A 821 31.16 1.32 13.50
CA TYR A 821 30.79 0.11 12.76
C TYR A 821 31.60 0.01 11.46
N ASP A 822 32.12 -1.17 11.18
CA ASP A 822 32.79 -1.53 9.93
C ASP A 822 32.17 -2.82 9.37
N VAL A 823 32.04 -2.93 8.04
CA VAL A 823 31.57 -4.17 7.38
C VAL A 823 32.69 -4.76 6.53
N TYR A 824 32.95 -6.04 6.70
CA TYR A 824 33.98 -6.80 5.96
C TYR A 824 33.37 -8.06 5.33
N GLY A 825 33.91 -8.44 4.18
CA GLY A 825 33.54 -9.63 3.42
C GLY A 825 33.14 -9.31 1.98
N ASP A 826 32.97 -10.36 1.20
CA ASP A 826 32.54 -10.24 -0.20
C ASP A 826 31.02 -10.09 -0.27
N ILE A 827 30.55 -9.00 -0.87
CA ILE A 827 29.12 -8.70 -1.00
C ILE A 827 28.55 -9.51 -2.15
N GLU A 828 27.92 -10.63 -1.78
CA GLU A 828 27.22 -11.54 -2.68
C GLU A 828 25.81 -11.81 -2.16
N ALA A 829 24.94 -12.33 -3.02
CA ALA A 829 23.56 -12.64 -2.65
C ALA A 829 23.50 -13.65 -1.49
N GLY A 830 22.91 -13.23 -0.38
CA GLY A 830 22.73 -14.08 0.81
C GLY A 830 24.03 -14.46 1.55
N SER A 831 25.17 -13.85 1.22
CA SER A 831 26.46 -14.15 1.85
C SER A 831 26.51 -13.74 3.32
N ASP A 832 27.39 -14.38 4.08
CA ASP A 832 27.71 -13.97 5.44
C ASP A 832 28.82 -12.93 5.43
N LEU A 833 28.59 -11.82 6.12
CA LEU A 833 29.53 -10.72 6.30
C LEU A 833 29.90 -10.55 7.78
N ALA A 834 31.01 -9.89 8.06
CA ALA A 834 31.41 -9.52 9.40
C ALA A 834 31.08 -8.06 9.69
N LEU A 835 30.19 -7.80 10.65
CA LEU A 835 29.93 -6.49 11.22
C LEU A 835 30.84 -6.31 12.43
N VAL A 836 31.90 -5.51 12.28
CA VAL A 836 32.83 -5.25 13.38
C VAL A 836 32.36 -3.99 14.12
N ILE A 837 32.04 -4.16 15.39
CA ILE A 837 31.55 -3.10 16.27
C ILE A 837 32.68 -2.68 17.21
N THR A 838 33.13 -1.44 17.13
CA THR A 838 34.16 -0.89 18.02
C THR A 838 33.49 -0.03 19.09
N ARG A 839 33.54 -0.49 20.34
CA ARG A 839 33.00 0.24 21.49
C ARG A 839 33.85 1.47 21.83
N LYS A 840 33.30 2.37 22.62
CA LYS A 840 33.97 3.59 23.08
C LYS A 840 35.28 3.31 23.84
N ASN A 841 35.37 2.18 24.53
CA ASN A 841 36.56 1.74 25.23
C ASN A 841 37.62 1.09 24.32
N GLY A 842 37.36 0.96 23.02
CA GLY A 842 38.25 0.32 22.03
C GLY A 842 38.05 -1.19 21.89
N GLU A 843 37.17 -1.81 22.63
CA GLU A 843 36.80 -3.21 22.48
C GLU A 843 36.15 -3.44 21.12
N LYS A 844 36.52 -4.51 20.45
CA LYS A 844 35.94 -4.91 19.16
C LYS A 844 35.14 -6.18 19.29
N LEU A 845 33.94 -6.15 18.77
CA LEU A 845 33.06 -7.30 18.63
C LEU A 845 32.96 -7.64 17.14
N ASP A 846 33.16 -8.91 16.79
CA ASP A 846 32.97 -9.42 15.45
C ASP A 846 31.62 -10.15 15.40
N VAL A 847 30.66 -9.56 14.69
CA VAL A 847 29.28 -10.03 14.66
C VAL A 847 28.97 -10.55 13.27
N PRO A 848 28.71 -11.85 13.08
CA PRO A 848 28.29 -12.39 11.79
C PRO A 848 26.88 -11.91 11.45
N VAL A 849 26.70 -11.42 10.22
CA VAL A 849 25.41 -10.94 9.67
C VAL A 849 25.19 -11.51 8.28
N THR A 850 23.93 -11.61 7.87
CA THR A 850 23.58 -12.05 6.52
C THR A 850 23.35 -10.84 5.62
N CYS A 851 23.99 -10.83 4.46
CA CYS A 851 23.73 -9.86 3.38
C CYS A 851 22.35 -10.13 2.79
N ARG A 852 21.44 -9.15 2.87
CA ARG A 852 20.07 -9.27 2.37
C ARG A 852 19.90 -8.64 0.98
N LEU A 853 20.93 -8.77 0.16
CA LEU A 853 20.78 -8.78 -1.29
C LEU A 853 20.37 -10.20 -1.65
N ASP A 854 19.14 -10.41 -2.08
CA ASP A 854 18.55 -11.74 -2.20
C ASP A 854 18.77 -12.36 -3.60
N THR A 855 19.12 -11.54 -4.60
CA THR A 855 19.36 -11.94 -5.99
C THR A 855 20.70 -11.42 -6.52
N ALA A 856 21.22 -12.06 -7.57
CA ALA A 856 22.43 -11.58 -8.26
C ALA A 856 22.19 -10.21 -8.93
N ASP A 857 20.97 -9.97 -9.42
CA ASP A 857 20.60 -8.68 -9.98
C ASP A 857 20.63 -7.56 -8.91
N GLU A 858 20.18 -7.84 -7.69
CA GLU A 858 20.28 -6.89 -6.57
C GLU A 858 21.74 -6.55 -6.21
N VAL A 859 22.66 -7.51 -6.32
CA VAL A 859 24.10 -7.26 -6.15
C VAL A 859 24.60 -6.30 -7.23
N ASN A 860 24.18 -6.49 -8.48
CA ASN A 860 24.53 -5.60 -9.58
C ASN A 860 23.95 -4.19 -9.38
N VAL A 861 22.70 -4.07 -8.93
CA VAL A 861 22.06 -2.78 -8.61
C VAL A 861 22.84 -2.07 -7.51
N TYR A 862 23.13 -2.76 -6.41
CA TYR A 862 23.91 -2.22 -5.30
C TYR A 862 25.30 -1.74 -5.75
N SER A 863 26.00 -2.55 -6.53
CA SER A 863 27.33 -2.25 -7.05
C SER A 863 27.35 -1.07 -8.01
N ALA A 864 26.25 -0.84 -8.74
CA ALA A 864 26.11 0.32 -9.62
C ALA A 864 25.90 1.64 -8.86
N GLY A 865 25.54 1.56 -7.57
CA GLY A 865 25.23 2.72 -6.75
C GLY A 865 23.74 2.87 -6.44
N GLY A 866 22.92 2.00 -6.96
CA GLY A 866 21.46 1.99 -6.91
C GLY A 866 20.88 1.83 -8.32
N VAL A 867 19.56 1.64 -8.37
CA VAL A 867 18.85 1.40 -9.62
C VAL A 867 18.87 2.61 -10.56
N LEU A 868 18.78 3.82 -9.99
CA LEU A 868 18.77 5.07 -10.76
C LEU A 868 20.12 5.31 -11.47
N GLN A 869 21.22 5.06 -10.76
CA GLN A 869 22.57 5.13 -11.34
C GLN A 869 22.78 4.05 -12.42
N ARG A 870 22.24 2.86 -12.20
CA ARG A 870 22.27 1.79 -13.20
C ARG A 870 21.53 2.19 -14.48
N PHE A 871 20.33 2.79 -14.35
CA PHE A 871 19.58 3.27 -15.52
C PHE A 871 20.38 4.27 -16.34
N ALA A 872 21.01 5.26 -15.68
CA ALA A 872 21.80 6.25 -16.39
C ALA A 872 22.96 5.60 -17.17
N LYS A 873 23.69 4.66 -16.55
CA LYS A 873 24.77 3.91 -17.22
C LYS A 873 24.26 3.14 -18.43
N ASP A 874 23.13 2.46 -18.30
CA ASP A 874 22.56 1.64 -19.36
C ASP A 874 22.07 2.46 -20.56
N PHE A 875 21.43 3.63 -20.32
CA PHE A 875 21.00 4.52 -21.38
C PHE A 875 22.14 5.23 -22.08
N LEU A 876 23.22 5.55 -21.37
CA LEU A 876 24.42 6.16 -21.97
C LEU A 876 25.26 5.15 -22.76
N ALA A 877 25.14 3.85 -22.48
CA ALA A 877 25.80 2.79 -23.21
C ALA A 877 25.11 2.42 -24.53
N GLN A 878 23.84 2.82 -24.75
CA GLN A 878 23.03 2.63 -25.96
C GLN A 878 23.26 3.75 -26.98
#